data_1c408957724469827451a4e6829b9b42
#
_entry.id   1c408957724469827451a4e6829b9b42
#
_cell.length_a   1.000
_cell.length_b   1.000
_cell.length_c   1.000
_cell.angle_alpha   90.00
_cell.angle_beta   90.00
_cell.angle_gamma   90.00
#
_symmetry.space_group_name_H-M   'P 1'
#
loop_
_entity.id
_entity.type
_entity.pdbx_description
1 polymer ?
#
loop_
_entity_poly.entity_id
_entity_poly.type
_entity_poly.pdbx_seq_one_letter_code
_entity_poly.pdbx_strand_id
1 'polypeptide(L)'
;MAQDLKDTLLLPKTDFPMRANLVQREPARVAYWEKNGLYQAIQAKRAAAPAFILHDGPPFTNGDVHIGTALNKTLKDIVNRYKSMRGFRTPYVPGWDCHGLPIEQKVARELQEKKQTVTTAELRAQCDAFSESWIAKQTAQFKRMGVLADWQNEYKTKAPAFEADIMRTFAAFIEQGLVYRSKKPVYWSIPFETALAEAEIEYKDHTSIAIWVKFSVPTAEATKFGLPTDKPLFVVIWTTTPWTIPANMAIALHPDVDYVVADTGTERLIVAAALLGAVAAAAKIEPTPTVVLTMPGAKLEHLQPRHPFIDRASPIVLADYVTTESGTGAVHTAPGHGADDYLTGLKYKLEIYCPVGDDGKYLDDGKVPADLVGLTTLETVEDLAAKRPAPANLGVLKKLAAAGALLAKVKYPHSYPHCWRSKTPIIFRAVDQWFVSLDKNNMRQTALAEITKIAAVQGWIPAWGEARIRGAVESRPDWCISRQRSWGVPIPAFYDTHKKAFLDAGVARAVADKVAQRGTNFWYDASPAQILEGVTLPATWPAPSELSCGRDTLDVWIDSGSTQSAVLKRGQGGTQWPADLYLEGSDQHRGWFQSSLWCSVIAWGGAPYKAVLTHGFIVDKDRQKISKSSTYQKPQTADAYIAQHGADVIRLWIASQDFRDDIPVDDEILKNVGEAYRLFRNTFRFQLSNLFDFTADQNAVPLAQMDLLDRWALHQTAGLIAECTKAYDAYEFHRVYQLCNQFCAVTLSATYHDVLKDRLYTLGTNHPLRRSAQTALHHIFQSLVKLLAPFLTFTADEAWNFGTTGQEFSPDSIHLQDWPTIPVGWREAGIESDMNTLLQLRTKVNETLEPLRQAGTIGKALDAVLTVTSAPDDPCLVVAEKHRSFLPELFIVSHVTLAPQAASSLNLTARHAREDGLVRCPRCWRWVAALTPSAGGEICPRCTEALQS
;
A
#
# COMPACT_ATOMS: atom_id res chain seq x y z
N MET A 1 60.09 -30.56 15.25
CA MET A 1 59.38 -29.50 15.99
C MET A 1 58.12 -30.15 16.52
N ALA A 2 57.80 -30.03 17.81
CA ALA A 2 56.55 -30.50 18.37
C ALA A 2 55.40 -29.67 17.73
N GLN A 3 54.44 -30.33 17.10
CA GLN A 3 53.29 -29.69 16.51
C GLN A 3 52.47 -29.03 17.62
N ASP A 4 52.15 -27.71 17.52
CA ASP A 4 51.28 -27.08 18.52
C ASP A 4 49.89 -27.74 18.45
N LEU A 5 49.36 -28.15 19.61
CA LEU A 5 48.07 -28.80 19.71
C LEU A 5 46.93 -27.96 19.13
N LYS A 6 47.06 -26.63 19.07
CA LYS A 6 46.11 -25.72 18.44
C LYS A 6 46.04 -25.91 16.93
N ASP A 7 47.12 -26.23 16.28
CA ASP A 7 47.19 -26.45 14.84
C ASP A 7 46.52 -27.76 14.40
N THR A 8 46.25 -28.63 15.37
CA THR A 8 45.53 -29.89 15.16
C THR A 8 44.02 -29.76 15.26
N LEU A 9 43.49 -28.59 15.61
CA LEU A 9 42.06 -28.33 15.69
C LEU A 9 41.48 -27.95 14.32
N LEU A 10 40.34 -28.50 13.99
CA LEU A 10 39.59 -28.19 12.77
C LEU A 10 38.75 -26.91 12.94
N LEU A 11 39.46 -25.78 13.09
CA LEU A 11 38.83 -24.50 13.30
C LEU A 11 38.04 -24.02 12.08
N PRO A 12 36.93 -23.26 12.26
CA PRO A 12 36.08 -22.82 11.17
C PRO A 12 36.83 -21.93 10.17
N LYS A 13 36.60 -22.18 8.86
CA LYS A 13 37.23 -21.43 7.74
C LYS A 13 36.15 -21.07 6.70
N THR A 14 36.15 -19.83 6.27
CA THR A 14 35.26 -19.40 5.17
C THR A 14 35.69 -18.04 4.61
N ASP A 15 35.58 -17.88 3.32
CA ASP A 15 35.77 -16.61 2.63
C ASP A 15 34.48 -15.72 2.67
N PHE A 16 33.33 -16.26 3.17
CA PHE A 16 32.14 -15.48 3.39
C PHE A 16 32.42 -14.35 4.40
N PRO A 17 32.32 -13.07 3.99
CA PRO A 17 32.78 -11.94 4.78
C PRO A 17 32.03 -11.79 6.11
N MET A 18 32.76 -11.47 7.16
CA MET A 18 32.18 -11.20 8.48
C MET A 18 31.28 -9.94 8.44
N ARG A 19 31.76 -8.87 7.80
CA ARG A 19 31.03 -7.62 7.65
C ARG A 19 30.23 -7.65 6.36
N ALA A 20 28.94 -7.32 6.43
CA ALA A 20 28.06 -7.30 5.27
C ALA A 20 28.40 -6.18 4.28
N ASN A 21 28.71 -4.97 4.79
CA ASN A 21 28.96 -3.77 3.98
C ASN A 21 27.91 -3.58 2.87
N LEU A 22 26.62 -3.73 3.23
CA LEU A 22 25.48 -3.79 2.29
C LEU A 22 25.47 -2.62 1.32
N VAL A 23 25.59 -1.40 1.85
CA VAL A 23 25.51 -0.17 1.04
C VAL A 23 26.51 -0.17 -0.12
N GLN A 24 27.72 -0.75 0.10
CA GLN A 24 28.79 -0.81 -0.89
C GLN A 24 28.68 -2.05 -1.80
N ARG A 25 28.22 -3.19 -1.28
CA ARG A 25 28.27 -4.48 -2.00
C ARG A 25 27.00 -4.80 -2.78
N GLU A 26 25.83 -4.36 -2.31
CA GLU A 26 24.57 -4.60 -3.01
C GLU A 26 24.54 -4.03 -4.46
N PRO A 27 25.06 -2.81 -4.75
CA PRO A 27 25.12 -2.31 -6.12
C PRO A 27 25.89 -3.20 -7.09
N ALA A 28 27.02 -3.79 -6.64
CA ALA A 28 27.81 -4.70 -7.46
C ALA A 28 27.04 -5.99 -7.78
N ARG A 29 26.21 -6.47 -6.83
CA ARG A 29 25.36 -7.63 -7.05
C ARG A 29 24.21 -7.34 -8.01
N VAL A 30 23.58 -6.17 -7.92
CA VAL A 30 22.59 -5.73 -8.93
C VAL A 30 23.21 -5.73 -10.31
N ALA A 31 24.38 -5.10 -10.47
CA ALA A 31 25.09 -5.06 -11.76
C ALA A 31 25.45 -6.48 -12.26
N TYR A 32 25.81 -7.39 -11.36
CA TYR A 32 26.07 -8.78 -11.71
C TYR A 32 24.80 -9.49 -12.20
N TRP A 33 23.66 -9.33 -11.51
CA TRP A 33 22.38 -9.91 -11.92
C TRP A 33 21.92 -9.39 -13.29
N GLU A 34 22.07 -8.10 -13.55
CA GLU A 34 21.73 -7.50 -14.85
C GLU A 34 22.61 -8.02 -15.95
N LYS A 35 23.93 -8.03 -15.75
CA LYS A 35 24.91 -8.51 -16.73
C LYS A 35 24.66 -9.98 -17.13
N ASN A 36 24.22 -10.81 -16.18
CA ASN A 36 24.00 -12.23 -16.41
C ASN A 36 22.53 -12.56 -16.73
N GLY A 37 21.65 -11.56 -16.85
CA GLY A 37 20.26 -11.76 -17.23
C GLY A 37 19.47 -12.61 -16.22
N LEU A 38 19.64 -12.39 -14.90
CA LEU A 38 19.03 -13.21 -13.86
C LEU A 38 17.50 -13.32 -14.03
N TYR A 39 16.81 -12.22 -14.31
CA TYR A 39 15.36 -12.23 -14.51
C TYR A 39 14.98 -13.15 -15.69
N GLN A 40 15.67 -13.02 -16.82
CA GLN A 40 15.43 -13.85 -18.02
C GLN A 40 15.70 -15.32 -17.74
N ALA A 41 16.77 -15.62 -16.99
CA ALA A 41 17.09 -16.99 -16.58
C ALA A 41 15.99 -17.62 -15.70
N ILE A 42 15.43 -16.85 -14.76
CA ILE A 42 14.29 -17.28 -13.93
C ILE A 42 13.07 -17.57 -14.80
N GLN A 43 12.71 -16.67 -15.71
CA GLN A 43 11.58 -16.88 -16.61
C GLN A 43 11.79 -18.09 -17.55
N ALA A 44 13.00 -18.26 -18.08
CA ALA A 44 13.35 -19.39 -18.93
C ALA A 44 13.26 -20.73 -18.19
N LYS A 45 13.78 -20.80 -16.94
CA LYS A 45 13.64 -22.00 -16.09
C LYS A 45 12.19 -22.40 -15.86
N ARG A 46 11.28 -21.43 -15.81
CA ARG A 46 9.84 -21.62 -15.53
C ARG A 46 8.96 -21.54 -16.79
N ALA A 47 9.53 -21.57 -17.99
CA ALA A 47 8.79 -21.32 -19.22
C ALA A 47 7.57 -22.24 -19.43
N ALA A 48 7.66 -23.51 -19.03
CA ALA A 48 6.58 -24.49 -19.13
C ALA A 48 5.71 -24.58 -17.86
N ALA A 49 6.01 -23.81 -16.83
CA ALA A 49 5.29 -23.83 -15.56
C ALA A 49 3.98 -23.01 -15.63
N PRO A 50 2.98 -23.32 -14.78
CA PRO A 50 1.80 -22.47 -14.64
C PRO A 50 2.21 -21.04 -14.32
N ALA A 51 1.55 -20.07 -14.94
CA ALA A 51 1.80 -18.66 -14.67
C ALA A 51 1.12 -18.21 -13.37
N PHE A 52 1.79 -17.37 -12.62
CA PHE A 52 1.21 -16.54 -11.56
C PHE A 52 1.47 -15.08 -11.91
N ILE A 53 0.41 -14.36 -12.22
CA ILE A 53 0.47 -12.99 -12.70
C ILE A 53 0.17 -12.01 -11.56
N LEU A 54 1.20 -11.33 -11.08
CA LEU A 54 1.05 -10.13 -10.27
C LEU A 54 1.16 -8.91 -11.18
N HIS A 55 0.06 -8.19 -11.37
CA HIS A 55 0.05 -7.00 -12.21
C HIS A 55 0.50 -5.77 -11.42
N ASP A 56 1.33 -4.96 -12.04
CA ASP A 56 1.88 -3.77 -11.39
C ASP A 56 0.96 -2.56 -11.57
N GLY A 57 0.56 -1.92 -10.46
CA GLY A 57 -0.03 -0.60 -10.47
C GLY A 57 1.04 0.44 -10.77
N PRO A 58 0.82 1.31 -11.78
CA PRO A 58 1.86 2.22 -12.24
C PRO A 58 2.02 3.42 -11.30
N PRO A 59 3.20 3.68 -10.72
CA PRO A 59 3.45 4.92 -10.01
C PRO A 59 3.55 6.11 -10.95
N PHE A 60 3.23 7.32 -10.45
CA PHE A 60 3.42 8.56 -11.17
C PHE A 60 4.90 8.91 -11.36
N THR A 61 5.23 9.44 -12.55
CA THR A 61 6.58 9.88 -12.93
C THR A 61 6.86 11.32 -12.46
N ASN A 62 6.82 11.57 -11.16
CA ASN A 62 6.88 12.96 -10.64
C ASN A 62 7.73 13.16 -9.38
N GLY A 63 8.60 12.22 -9.03
CA GLY A 63 9.47 12.33 -7.85
C GLY A 63 10.19 11.04 -7.49
N ASP A 64 11.07 11.13 -6.50
CA ASP A 64 11.81 9.99 -5.96
C ASP A 64 10.88 8.91 -5.40
N VAL A 65 11.38 7.67 -5.39
CA VAL A 65 10.70 6.55 -4.75
C VAL A 65 10.53 6.83 -3.26
N HIS A 66 9.29 7.04 -2.85
CA HIS A 66 8.92 7.28 -1.48
C HIS A 66 9.00 5.98 -0.68
N ILE A 67 9.23 6.05 0.62
CA ILE A 67 9.34 4.85 1.47
C ILE A 67 8.07 3.96 1.40
N GLY A 68 6.89 4.55 1.23
CA GLY A 68 5.63 3.82 0.97
C GLY A 68 5.64 3.06 -0.36
N THR A 69 6.24 3.63 -1.41
CA THR A 69 6.42 2.93 -2.69
C THR A 69 7.46 1.81 -2.55
N ALA A 70 8.47 2.01 -1.69
CA ALA A 70 9.43 0.95 -1.35
C ALA A 70 8.75 -0.24 -0.67
N LEU A 71 7.84 0.00 0.29
CA LEU A 71 6.99 -1.03 0.88
C LEU A 71 6.28 -1.82 -0.22
N ASN A 72 5.54 -1.14 -1.08
CA ASN A 72 4.76 -1.73 -2.16
C ASN A 72 5.60 -2.61 -3.09
N LYS A 73 6.67 -2.07 -3.65
CA LYS A 73 7.53 -2.79 -4.60
C LYS A 73 8.30 -3.95 -3.95
N THR A 74 8.68 -3.82 -2.67
CA THR A 74 9.30 -4.91 -1.91
C THR A 74 8.34 -6.06 -1.68
N LEU A 75 7.08 -5.78 -1.30
CA LEU A 75 6.06 -6.82 -1.12
C LEU A 75 5.78 -7.56 -2.43
N LYS A 76 5.67 -6.85 -3.54
CA LYS A 76 5.51 -7.44 -4.88
C LYS A 76 6.67 -8.36 -5.25
N ASP A 77 7.90 -7.91 -5.00
CA ASP A 77 9.10 -8.69 -5.27
C ASP A 77 9.19 -9.95 -4.40
N ILE A 78 8.83 -9.85 -3.09
CA ILE A 78 8.75 -11.00 -2.18
C ILE A 78 7.77 -12.05 -2.71
N VAL A 79 6.56 -11.62 -3.12
CA VAL A 79 5.54 -12.51 -3.67
C VAL A 79 6.04 -13.19 -4.94
N ASN A 80 6.61 -12.43 -5.89
CA ASN A 80 7.11 -12.97 -7.15
C ASN A 80 8.26 -13.96 -6.94
N ARG A 81 9.23 -13.66 -6.08
CA ARG A 81 10.33 -14.58 -5.75
C ARG A 81 9.80 -15.86 -5.11
N TYR A 82 8.93 -15.73 -4.11
CA TYR A 82 8.33 -16.88 -3.45
C TYR A 82 7.57 -17.77 -4.45
N LYS A 83 6.67 -17.19 -5.25
CA LYS A 83 5.89 -17.95 -6.25
C LYS A 83 6.79 -18.60 -7.30
N SER A 84 7.86 -17.92 -7.74
CA SER A 84 8.84 -18.51 -8.65
C SER A 84 9.55 -19.71 -8.03
N MET A 85 10.02 -19.61 -6.78
CA MET A 85 10.64 -20.71 -6.06
C MET A 85 9.66 -21.87 -5.81
N ARG A 86 8.35 -21.57 -5.70
CA ARG A 86 7.26 -22.59 -5.63
C ARG A 86 6.95 -23.24 -6.98
N GLY A 87 7.65 -22.89 -8.03
CA GLY A 87 7.53 -23.53 -9.33
C GLY A 87 6.59 -22.83 -10.31
N PHE A 88 6.14 -21.59 -10.03
CA PHE A 88 5.35 -20.82 -10.97
C PHE A 88 6.24 -19.98 -11.90
N ARG A 89 5.78 -19.71 -13.10
CA ARG A 89 6.30 -18.65 -13.94
C ARG A 89 5.69 -17.32 -13.49
N THR A 90 6.53 -16.37 -13.12
CA THR A 90 6.11 -15.08 -12.53
C THR A 90 6.56 -13.91 -13.41
N PRO A 91 5.94 -13.71 -14.58
CA PRO A 91 6.25 -12.54 -15.40
C PRO A 91 5.78 -11.28 -14.67
N TYR A 92 6.68 -10.33 -14.51
CA TYR A 92 6.41 -9.07 -13.85
C TYR A 92 6.85 -7.91 -14.74
N VAL A 93 5.87 -7.25 -15.35
CA VAL A 93 6.07 -6.10 -16.24
C VAL A 93 5.85 -4.83 -15.42
N PRO A 94 6.90 -4.06 -15.11
CA PRO A 94 6.77 -2.82 -14.36
C PRO A 94 6.17 -1.73 -15.25
N GLY A 95 5.49 -0.77 -14.64
CA GLY A 95 4.85 0.31 -15.38
C GLY A 95 4.89 1.67 -14.71
N TRP A 96 4.59 2.70 -15.51
CA TRP A 96 4.52 4.09 -15.07
C TRP A 96 3.29 4.79 -15.59
N ASP A 97 2.64 5.56 -14.69
CA ASP A 97 1.58 6.51 -15.03
C ASP A 97 2.21 7.86 -15.36
N CYS A 98 2.10 8.24 -16.64
CA CYS A 98 2.89 9.31 -17.23
C CYS A 98 2.09 10.59 -17.52
N HIS A 99 0.77 10.58 -17.36
CA HIS A 99 -0.11 11.68 -17.73
C HIS A 99 -0.68 12.43 -16.52
N GLY A 100 -1.46 13.46 -16.82
CA GLY A 100 -2.31 14.19 -15.90
C GLY A 100 -1.62 15.30 -15.12
N LEU A 101 -2.43 15.88 -14.24
CA LEU A 101 -2.07 17.03 -13.41
C LEU A 101 -0.75 16.89 -12.62
N PRO A 102 -0.39 15.72 -12.05
CA PRO A 102 0.84 15.60 -11.27
C PRO A 102 2.12 15.92 -12.02
N ILE A 103 2.15 15.69 -13.32
CA ILE A 103 3.30 15.98 -14.19
C ILE A 103 3.18 17.38 -14.77
N GLU A 104 2.04 17.69 -15.40
CA GLU A 104 1.78 18.98 -16.05
C GLU A 104 2.02 20.15 -15.09
N GLN A 105 1.54 20.07 -13.85
CA GLN A 105 1.71 21.10 -12.83
C GLN A 105 3.18 21.42 -12.54
N LYS A 106 4.03 20.38 -12.43
CA LYS A 106 5.46 20.59 -12.14
C LYS A 106 6.15 21.28 -13.30
N VAL A 107 5.88 20.81 -14.51
CA VAL A 107 6.44 21.44 -15.73
C VAL A 107 5.94 22.86 -15.89
N ALA A 108 4.63 23.11 -15.73
CA ALA A 108 4.06 24.45 -15.81
C ALA A 108 4.66 25.41 -14.77
N ARG A 109 4.89 24.93 -13.55
CA ARG A 109 5.55 25.71 -12.48
C ARG A 109 6.99 26.06 -12.85
N GLU A 110 7.77 25.10 -13.35
CA GLU A 110 9.15 25.35 -13.80
C GLU A 110 9.20 26.37 -14.94
N LEU A 111 8.24 26.32 -15.88
CA LEU A 111 8.09 27.30 -16.95
C LEU A 111 7.76 28.69 -16.43
N GLN A 112 6.84 28.77 -15.46
CA GLN A 112 6.46 30.02 -14.82
C GLN A 112 7.65 30.65 -14.07
N GLU A 113 8.41 29.86 -13.32
CA GLU A 113 9.61 30.29 -12.62
C GLU A 113 10.68 30.83 -13.60
N LYS A 114 10.78 30.21 -14.79
CA LYS A 114 11.65 30.65 -15.88
C LYS A 114 11.04 31.77 -16.74
N LYS A 115 9.80 32.21 -16.46
CA LYS A 115 9.04 33.20 -17.22
C LYS A 115 8.94 32.88 -18.73
N GLN A 116 8.75 31.61 -19.05
CA GLN A 116 8.62 31.10 -20.41
C GLN A 116 7.15 30.86 -20.75
N THR A 117 6.69 31.41 -21.87
CA THR A 117 5.40 31.07 -22.48
C THR A 117 5.66 30.09 -23.62
N VAL A 118 4.95 28.96 -23.59
CA VAL A 118 5.13 27.87 -24.55
C VAL A 118 3.79 27.50 -25.19
N THR A 119 3.84 26.93 -26.37
CA THR A 119 2.67 26.36 -27.06
C THR A 119 2.24 25.05 -26.38
N THR A 120 1.03 24.58 -26.66
CA THR A 120 0.55 23.27 -26.16
C THR A 120 1.48 22.12 -26.58
N ALA A 121 1.98 22.14 -27.81
CA ALA A 121 2.91 21.12 -28.32
C ALA A 121 4.24 21.13 -27.54
N GLU A 122 4.79 22.31 -27.28
CA GLU A 122 6.02 22.45 -26.49
C GLU A 122 5.81 22.03 -25.02
N LEU A 123 4.66 22.36 -24.40
CA LEU A 123 4.32 21.90 -23.06
C LEU A 123 4.26 20.37 -22.99
N ARG A 124 3.59 19.74 -23.96
CA ARG A 124 3.49 18.27 -24.05
C ARG A 124 4.88 17.63 -24.22
N ALA A 125 5.73 18.18 -25.09
CA ALA A 125 7.10 17.69 -25.26
C ALA A 125 7.93 17.80 -23.98
N GLN A 126 7.76 18.88 -23.21
CA GLN A 126 8.44 19.04 -21.92
C GLN A 126 7.89 18.08 -20.85
N CYS A 127 6.59 17.83 -20.80
CA CYS A 127 5.99 16.84 -19.93
C CYS A 127 6.50 15.43 -20.26
N ASP A 128 6.64 15.10 -21.54
CA ASP A 128 7.20 13.83 -22.01
C ASP A 128 8.64 13.64 -21.53
N ALA A 129 9.51 14.62 -21.76
CA ALA A 129 10.90 14.60 -21.32
C ALA A 129 11.05 14.54 -19.80
N PHE A 130 10.22 15.31 -19.07
CA PHE A 130 10.16 15.27 -17.62
C PHE A 130 9.81 13.85 -17.11
N SER A 131 8.78 13.25 -17.69
CA SER A 131 8.36 11.91 -17.35
C SER A 131 9.48 10.87 -17.59
N GLU A 132 10.16 10.91 -18.75
CA GLU A 132 11.29 10.02 -19.05
C GLU A 132 12.43 10.14 -18.02
N SER A 133 12.76 11.35 -17.61
CA SER A 133 13.81 11.59 -16.61
C SER A 133 13.49 10.89 -15.28
N TRP A 134 12.22 10.93 -14.85
CA TRP A 134 11.78 10.26 -13.63
C TRP A 134 11.66 8.75 -13.78
N ILE A 135 11.23 8.25 -14.92
CA ILE A 135 11.24 6.80 -15.21
C ILE A 135 12.64 6.24 -15.04
N ALA A 136 13.63 6.85 -15.69
CA ALA A 136 15.02 6.41 -15.56
C ALA A 136 15.51 6.39 -14.10
N LYS A 137 15.20 7.45 -13.34
CA LYS A 137 15.59 7.55 -11.94
C LYS A 137 14.90 6.53 -11.06
N GLN A 138 13.57 6.40 -11.19
CA GLN A 138 12.78 5.43 -10.40
C GLN A 138 13.17 3.99 -10.74
N THR A 139 13.46 3.66 -11.99
CA THR A 139 13.99 2.36 -12.41
C THR A 139 15.28 2.03 -11.67
N ALA A 140 16.23 2.97 -11.63
CA ALA A 140 17.47 2.78 -10.88
C ALA A 140 17.23 2.57 -9.38
N GLN A 141 16.28 3.31 -8.79
CA GLN A 141 15.90 3.18 -7.38
C GLN A 141 15.25 1.82 -7.09
N PHE A 142 14.36 1.33 -7.94
CA PHE A 142 13.74 0.00 -7.79
C PHE A 142 14.77 -1.12 -7.93
N LYS A 143 15.68 -1.03 -8.90
CA LYS A 143 16.79 -1.97 -9.05
C LYS A 143 17.70 -1.96 -7.83
N ARG A 144 17.98 -0.78 -7.26
CA ARG A 144 18.77 -0.64 -6.03
C ARG A 144 18.13 -1.33 -4.82
N MET A 145 16.81 -1.43 -4.79
CA MET A 145 16.05 -2.18 -3.78
C MET A 145 16.08 -3.70 -4.01
N GLY A 146 16.65 -4.17 -5.10
CA GLY A 146 16.70 -5.57 -5.48
C GLY A 146 15.44 -6.09 -6.17
N VAL A 147 14.56 -5.23 -6.66
CA VAL A 147 13.35 -5.64 -7.38
C VAL A 147 13.72 -6.27 -8.72
N LEU A 148 13.25 -7.49 -8.96
CA LEU A 148 13.40 -8.20 -10.24
C LEU A 148 12.14 -8.01 -11.08
N ALA A 149 12.32 -7.51 -12.31
CA ALA A 149 11.24 -7.23 -13.24
C ALA A 149 11.73 -7.27 -14.69
N ASP A 150 10.80 -7.25 -15.62
CA ASP A 150 11.08 -7.11 -17.05
C ASP A 150 11.35 -5.64 -17.42
N TRP A 151 12.53 -5.16 -17.01
CA TRP A 151 12.95 -3.78 -17.25
C TRP A 151 13.14 -3.41 -18.72
N GLN A 152 13.15 -4.40 -19.64
CA GLN A 152 13.28 -4.18 -21.07
C GLN A 152 11.92 -3.99 -21.76
N ASN A 153 10.86 -4.55 -21.18
CA ASN A 153 9.50 -4.52 -21.70
C ASN A 153 8.54 -3.79 -20.76
N GLU A 154 9.04 -2.76 -20.09
CA GLU A 154 8.23 -1.90 -19.22
C GLU A 154 7.06 -1.25 -19.99
N TYR A 155 5.96 -0.93 -19.31
CA TYR A 155 4.89 -0.16 -19.92
C TYR A 155 4.87 1.28 -19.42
N LYS A 156 4.49 2.19 -20.32
CA LYS A 156 4.35 3.63 -20.06
C LYS A 156 3.00 4.06 -20.61
N THR A 157 2.15 4.68 -19.80
CA THR A 157 0.81 5.10 -20.26
C THR A 157 0.87 6.10 -21.40
N LYS A 158 1.98 6.83 -21.56
CA LYS A 158 2.26 7.74 -22.67
C LYS A 158 2.82 7.09 -23.95
N ALA A 159 3.11 5.78 -23.94
CA ALA A 159 3.58 5.11 -25.14
C ALA A 159 2.46 5.08 -26.21
N PRO A 160 2.74 5.41 -27.49
CA PRO A 160 1.70 5.51 -28.52
C PRO A 160 0.76 4.30 -28.61
N ALA A 161 1.32 3.09 -28.45
CA ALA A 161 0.53 1.87 -28.44
C ALA A 161 -0.38 1.78 -27.22
N PHE A 162 0.07 2.28 -26.05
CA PHE A 162 -0.72 2.30 -24.81
C PHE A 162 -1.80 3.39 -24.87
N GLU A 163 -1.47 4.61 -25.35
CA GLU A 163 -2.45 5.68 -25.59
C GLU A 163 -3.59 5.22 -26.50
N ALA A 164 -3.26 4.46 -27.53
CA ALA A 164 -4.24 3.85 -28.42
C ALA A 164 -5.16 2.84 -27.69
N ASP A 165 -4.61 2.07 -26.75
CA ASP A 165 -5.43 1.12 -25.98
C ASP A 165 -6.32 1.82 -24.94
N ILE A 166 -5.88 2.95 -24.39
CA ILE A 166 -6.75 3.84 -23.60
C ILE A 166 -7.95 4.28 -24.44
N MET A 167 -7.68 4.78 -25.66
CA MET A 167 -8.76 5.17 -26.58
C MET A 167 -9.67 4.01 -26.99
N ARG A 168 -9.11 2.81 -27.20
CA ARG A 168 -9.91 1.61 -27.52
C ARG A 168 -10.78 1.17 -26.33
N THR A 169 -10.25 1.27 -25.11
CA THR A 169 -11.03 1.02 -23.88
C THR A 169 -12.17 2.02 -23.78
N PHE A 170 -11.89 3.30 -24.04
CA PHE A 170 -12.93 4.32 -24.09
C PHE A 170 -13.94 4.12 -25.22
N ALA A 171 -13.51 3.65 -26.38
CA ALA A 171 -14.40 3.29 -27.48
C ALA A 171 -15.39 2.17 -27.09
N ALA A 172 -14.98 1.23 -26.23
CA ALA A 172 -15.90 0.23 -25.69
C ALA A 172 -16.99 0.86 -24.81
N PHE A 173 -16.66 1.91 -24.05
CA PHE A 173 -17.66 2.65 -23.27
C PHE A 173 -18.70 3.34 -24.16
N ILE A 174 -18.25 3.92 -25.28
CA ILE A 174 -19.13 4.55 -26.28
C ILE A 174 -20.03 3.49 -26.93
N GLU A 175 -19.48 2.35 -27.32
CA GLU A 175 -20.22 1.24 -27.97
C GLU A 175 -21.32 0.69 -27.07
N GLN A 176 -21.07 0.59 -25.77
CA GLN A 176 -22.09 0.23 -24.76
C GLN A 176 -23.12 1.34 -24.53
N GLY A 177 -22.96 2.50 -25.18
CA GLY A 177 -23.84 3.67 -25.03
C GLY A 177 -23.79 4.28 -23.63
N LEU A 178 -22.70 4.12 -22.90
CA LEU A 178 -22.55 4.61 -21.52
C LEU A 178 -22.09 6.07 -21.49
N VAL A 179 -21.43 6.54 -22.54
CA VAL A 179 -20.85 7.89 -22.59
C VAL A 179 -21.91 8.91 -22.98
N TYR A 180 -21.98 9.99 -22.22
CA TYR A 180 -22.87 11.11 -22.51
C TYR A 180 -22.27 12.44 -22.06
N ARG A 181 -22.75 13.55 -22.65
CA ARG A 181 -22.37 14.90 -22.25
C ARG A 181 -23.52 15.57 -21.51
N SER A 182 -23.22 16.23 -20.40
CA SER A 182 -24.24 16.93 -19.60
C SER A 182 -23.61 18.08 -18.81
N LYS A 183 -24.41 19.11 -18.56
CA LYS A 183 -24.06 20.19 -17.63
C LYS A 183 -24.50 19.75 -16.23
N LYS A 184 -23.54 19.27 -15.41
CA LYS A 184 -23.76 18.83 -14.03
C LYS A 184 -22.76 19.48 -13.08
N PRO A 185 -23.12 19.67 -11.79
CA PRO A 185 -22.15 20.04 -10.78
C PRO A 185 -21.10 18.93 -10.64
N VAL A 186 -19.85 19.33 -10.76
CA VAL A 186 -18.68 18.46 -10.55
C VAL A 186 -17.77 19.08 -9.51
N TYR A 187 -16.93 18.28 -8.89
CA TYR A 187 -15.84 18.79 -8.06
C TYR A 187 -14.88 19.59 -8.94
N TRP A 188 -14.61 20.83 -8.55
CA TRP A 188 -13.80 21.75 -9.33
C TRP A 188 -12.66 22.35 -8.53
N SER A 189 -11.45 22.20 -9.03
CA SER A 189 -10.26 22.85 -8.48
C SER A 189 -10.08 24.22 -9.12
N ILE A 190 -10.26 25.28 -8.34
CA ILE A 190 -10.06 26.65 -8.82
C ILE A 190 -8.60 26.90 -9.24
N PRO A 191 -7.56 26.54 -8.43
CA PRO A 191 -6.17 26.80 -8.83
C PRO A 191 -5.72 26.06 -10.09
N PHE A 192 -6.41 24.99 -10.47
CA PHE A 192 -6.07 24.18 -11.65
C PHE A 192 -7.10 24.32 -12.77
N GLU A 193 -8.19 25.02 -12.55
CA GLU A 193 -9.27 25.24 -13.54
C GLU A 193 -9.70 23.92 -14.22
N THR A 194 -9.95 22.89 -13.41
CA THR A 194 -10.31 21.55 -13.92
C THR A 194 -11.22 20.80 -12.98
N ALA A 195 -12.02 19.89 -13.56
CA ALA A 195 -12.79 18.91 -12.81
C ALA A 195 -11.85 17.92 -12.09
N LEU A 196 -12.32 17.40 -10.96
CA LEU A 196 -11.62 16.39 -10.15
C LEU A 196 -12.45 15.12 -10.05
N ALA A 197 -11.77 13.97 -9.97
CA ALA A 197 -12.39 12.72 -9.56
C ALA A 197 -12.54 12.66 -8.03
N GLU A 198 -13.43 11.80 -7.52
CA GLU A 198 -13.60 11.59 -6.08
C GLU A 198 -12.29 11.14 -5.39
N ALA A 199 -11.47 10.34 -6.07
CA ALA A 199 -10.17 9.89 -5.57
C ALA A 199 -9.13 11.03 -5.45
N GLU A 200 -9.42 12.21 -6.01
CA GLU A 200 -8.55 13.39 -5.99
C GLU A 200 -8.95 14.40 -4.89
N ILE A 201 -9.87 14.00 -3.99
CA ILE A 201 -10.41 14.83 -2.93
C ILE A 201 -9.97 14.30 -1.57
N GLU A 202 -9.54 15.22 -0.72
CA GLU A 202 -9.23 14.97 0.68
C GLU A 202 -10.16 15.80 1.56
N TYR A 203 -10.75 15.20 2.58
CA TYR A 203 -11.53 15.94 3.55
C TYR A 203 -10.65 16.43 4.68
N LYS A 204 -10.77 17.71 5.02
CA LYS A 204 -10.01 18.38 6.08
C LYS A 204 -10.91 19.27 6.90
N ASP A 205 -10.50 19.49 8.15
CA ASP A 205 -11.14 20.48 9.00
C ASP A 205 -10.98 21.88 8.40
N HIS A 206 -12.11 22.53 8.18
CA HIS A 206 -12.22 23.87 7.63
C HIS A 206 -13.19 24.69 8.46
N THR A 207 -12.95 25.99 8.60
CA THR A 207 -13.85 26.89 9.32
C THR A 207 -14.55 27.81 8.33
N SER A 208 -15.82 27.53 8.06
CA SER A 208 -16.67 28.37 7.21
C SER A 208 -17.40 29.43 8.02
N ILE A 209 -18.03 30.37 7.29
CA ILE A 209 -18.99 31.32 7.87
C ILE A 209 -20.39 30.78 7.62
N ALA A 210 -21.01 30.24 8.65
CA ALA A 210 -22.42 29.84 8.57
C ALA A 210 -23.31 31.05 8.76
N ILE A 211 -24.37 31.15 7.94
CA ILE A 211 -25.31 32.27 7.96
C ILE A 211 -26.76 31.80 7.96
N TRP A 212 -27.64 32.59 8.60
CA TRP A 212 -29.09 32.48 8.54
C TRP A 212 -29.63 33.64 7.73
N VAL A 213 -30.40 33.35 6.69
CA VAL A 213 -30.82 34.31 5.70
C VAL A 213 -32.34 34.31 5.59
N LYS A 214 -32.95 35.49 5.64
CA LYS A 214 -34.38 35.75 5.48
C LYS A 214 -34.75 35.95 3.98
N PHE A 215 -35.69 35.15 3.52
CA PHE A 215 -36.32 35.32 2.20
C PHE A 215 -37.73 35.82 2.38
N SER A 216 -38.04 37.02 1.89
CA SER A 216 -39.32 37.67 2.14
C SER A 216 -40.44 36.97 1.41
N VAL A 217 -41.57 36.75 2.09
CA VAL A 217 -42.80 36.23 1.46
C VAL A 217 -43.72 37.40 1.15
N PRO A 218 -44.03 37.68 -0.15
CA PRO A 218 -44.97 38.73 -0.52
C PRO A 218 -46.34 38.51 0.10
N THR A 219 -47.04 39.57 0.53
CA THR A 219 -48.33 39.47 1.16
C THR A 219 -49.35 38.72 0.30
N ALA A 220 -49.33 38.96 -1.04
CA ALA A 220 -50.21 38.25 -1.98
C ALA A 220 -49.96 36.74 -1.98
N GLU A 221 -48.71 36.31 -1.87
CA GLU A 221 -48.35 34.89 -1.77
C GLU A 221 -48.76 34.33 -0.40
N ALA A 222 -48.45 35.01 0.68
CA ALA A 222 -48.87 34.59 2.02
C ALA A 222 -50.37 34.34 2.12
N THR A 223 -51.17 35.20 1.53
CA THR A 223 -52.64 35.07 1.46
C THR A 223 -53.08 33.82 0.73
N LYS A 224 -52.46 33.46 -0.38
CA LYS A 224 -52.78 32.26 -1.15
C LYS A 224 -52.60 30.98 -0.36
N PHE A 225 -51.60 30.96 0.51
CA PHE A 225 -51.26 29.81 1.36
C PHE A 225 -51.89 29.86 2.76
N GLY A 226 -52.79 30.81 3.05
CA GLY A 226 -53.45 30.96 4.34
C GLY A 226 -52.47 31.34 5.47
N LEU A 227 -51.37 31.98 5.11
CA LEU A 227 -50.35 32.44 6.07
C LEU A 227 -50.73 33.82 6.62
N PRO A 228 -50.35 34.17 7.88
CA PRO A 228 -50.62 35.47 8.48
C PRO A 228 -49.95 36.62 7.71
N THR A 229 -50.67 37.71 7.47
CA THR A 229 -50.27 38.86 6.63
C THR A 229 -50.15 40.19 7.35
N ASP A 230 -50.40 40.23 8.64
CA ASP A 230 -50.40 41.44 9.47
C ASP A 230 -48.98 41.93 9.86
N LYS A 231 -47.96 41.12 9.65
CA LYS A 231 -46.52 41.44 9.81
C LYS A 231 -45.70 40.90 8.61
N PRO A 232 -44.52 41.47 8.36
CA PRO A 232 -43.57 40.91 7.41
C PRO A 232 -43.29 39.44 7.70
N LEU A 233 -43.33 38.58 6.70
CA LEU A 233 -43.14 37.13 6.79
C LEU A 233 -41.90 36.71 5.98
N PHE A 234 -41.06 35.84 6.55
CA PHE A 234 -39.85 35.37 5.92
C PHE A 234 -39.69 33.86 6.07
N VAL A 235 -39.17 33.20 5.05
CA VAL A 235 -38.60 31.86 5.19
C VAL A 235 -37.14 32.02 5.53
N VAL A 236 -36.67 31.31 6.55
CA VAL A 236 -35.27 31.40 6.99
C VAL A 236 -34.52 30.18 6.53
N ILE A 237 -33.48 30.38 5.74
CA ILE A 237 -32.53 29.30 5.33
C ILE A 237 -31.24 29.39 6.12
N TRP A 238 -30.49 28.31 6.11
CA TRP A 238 -29.13 28.22 6.68
C TRP A 238 -28.15 27.68 5.63
N THR A 239 -26.96 28.29 5.57
CA THR A 239 -25.89 27.81 4.69
C THR A 239 -24.51 28.10 5.27
N THR A 240 -23.53 27.22 4.97
CA THR A 240 -22.10 27.41 5.27
C THR A 240 -21.32 27.99 4.08
N THR A 241 -21.97 28.17 2.93
CA THR A 241 -21.41 28.67 1.67
C THR A 241 -22.11 29.94 1.21
N PRO A 242 -21.89 31.10 1.85
CA PRO A 242 -22.61 32.34 1.49
C PRO A 242 -22.47 32.71 0.02
N TRP A 243 -21.37 32.39 -0.62
CA TRP A 243 -21.09 32.67 -2.02
C TRP A 243 -22.07 31.96 -3.01
N THR A 244 -22.82 30.94 -2.56
CA THR A 244 -23.82 30.29 -3.44
C THR A 244 -25.17 31.02 -3.47
N ILE A 245 -25.43 31.99 -2.56
CA ILE A 245 -26.70 32.73 -2.51
C ILE A 245 -27.06 33.39 -3.82
N PRO A 246 -26.15 34.05 -4.59
CA PRO A 246 -26.52 34.61 -5.90
C PRO A 246 -27.05 33.60 -6.91
N ALA A 247 -26.66 32.32 -6.75
CA ALA A 247 -27.09 31.21 -7.59
C ALA A 247 -28.38 30.51 -7.07
N ASN A 248 -29.01 31.00 -6.00
CA ASN A 248 -30.23 30.43 -5.44
C ASN A 248 -31.37 30.45 -6.48
N MET A 249 -32.04 29.31 -6.65
CA MET A 249 -33.16 29.11 -7.56
C MET A 249 -34.42 28.62 -6.86
N ALA A 250 -34.30 28.11 -5.62
CA ALA A 250 -35.42 27.59 -4.83
C ALA A 250 -35.04 27.49 -3.37
N ILE A 251 -35.98 27.12 -2.51
CA ILE A 251 -35.78 26.71 -1.13
C ILE A 251 -36.41 25.33 -0.95
N ALA A 252 -35.64 24.34 -0.54
CA ALA A 252 -36.11 22.98 -0.30
C ALA A 252 -36.60 22.80 1.14
N LEU A 253 -37.78 22.20 1.30
CA LEU A 253 -38.37 21.76 2.56
C LEU A 253 -38.58 20.24 2.54
N HIS A 254 -38.58 19.61 3.70
CA HIS A 254 -39.00 18.21 3.80
C HIS A 254 -40.55 18.14 3.82
N PRO A 255 -41.18 17.25 3.05
CA PRO A 255 -42.62 17.17 2.95
C PRO A 255 -43.34 16.89 4.27
N ASP A 256 -42.77 15.99 5.11
CA ASP A 256 -43.36 15.46 6.33
C ASP A 256 -42.92 16.18 7.60
N VAL A 257 -41.97 17.13 7.53
CA VAL A 257 -41.54 17.92 8.66
C VAL A 257 -42.50 19.04 8.93
N ASP A 258 -42.84 19.26 10.21
CA ASP A 258 -43.65 20.39 10.63
C ASP A 258 -42.84 21.70 10.65
N TYR A 259 -43.39 22.71 9.95
CA TYR A 259 -42.87 24.07 9.91
C TYR A 259 -43.77 24.99 10.71
N VAL A 260 -43.18 25.90 11.44
CA VAL A 260 -43.92 26.90 12.23
C VAL A 260 -43.74 28.28 11.65
N VAL A 261 -44.81 29.07 11.73
CA VAL A 261 -44.79 30.51 11.60
C VAL A 261 -44.61 31.07 13.01
N ALA A 262 -43.44 31.58 13.31
CA ALA A 262 -43.06 32.09 14.64
C ALA A 262 -42.99 33.61 14.68
N ASP A 263 -43.72 34.25 15.55
CA ASP A 263 -43.81 35.70 15.72
C ASP A 263 -42.72 36.23 16.66
N THR A 264 -41.84 37.07 16.13
CA THR A 264 -40.74 37.72 16.90
C THR A 264 -41.13 39.04 17.55
N GLY A 265 -42.40 39.47 17.41
CA GLY A 265 -42.89 40.80 17.79
C GLY A 265 -42.93 41.76 16.59
N THR A 266 -41.93 41.87 15.81
CA THR A 266 -41.83 42.79 14.65
C THR A 266 -42.02 42.13 13.30
N GLU A 267 -41.67 40.88 13.18
CA GLU A 267 -41.71 40.08 11.93
C GLU A 267 -42.05 38.61 12.25
N ARG A 268 -42.31 37.78 11.26
CA ARG A 268 -42.57 36.36 11.40
C ARG A 268 -41.58 35.53 10.57
N LEU A 269 -41.17 34.42 11.16
CA LEU A 269 -40.20 33.51 10.57
C LEU A 269 -40.82 32.14 10.35
N ILE A 270 -40.61 31.56 9.16
CA ILE A 270 -40.94 30.17 8.85
C ILE A 270 -39.69 29.36 8.99
N VAL A 271 -39.71 28.39 9.94
CA VAL A 271 -38.59 27.43 10.22
C VAL A 271 -39.20 26.09 10.62
N ALA A 272 -38.43 25.01 10.58
CA ALA A 272 -38.86 23.73 11.14
C ALA A 272 -39.13 23.87 12.66
N ALA A 273 -40.24 23.28 13.11
CA ALA A 273 -40.67 23.38 14.51
C ALA A 273 -39.57 22.95 15.50
N ALA A 274 -38.88 21.86 15.20
CA ALA A 274 -37.83 21.32 16.05
C ALA A 274 -36.60 22.25 16.17
N LEU A 275 -36.39 23.17 15.21
CA LEU A 275 -35.22 24.03 15.12
C LEU A 275 -35.49 25.47 15.56
N LEU A 276 -36.73 25.84 15.91
CA LEU A 276 -37.12 27.21 16.32
C LEU A 276 -36.23 27.75 17.43
N GLY A 277 -36.04 26.97 18.51
CA GLY A 277 -35.21 27.39 19.65
C GLY A 277 -33.74 27.63 19.26
N ALA A 278 -33.17 26.76 18.42
CA ALA A 278 -31.80 26.90 17.95
C ALA A 278 -31.64 28.13 17.05
N VAL A 279 -32.61 28.41 16.19
CA VAL A 279 -32.64 29.61 15.31
C VAL A 279 -32.75 30.86 16.16
N ALA A 280 -33.66 30.89 17.15
CA ALA A 280 -33.82 32.04 18.06
C ALA A 280 -32.50 32.32 18.82
N ALA A 281 -31.86 31.29 19.34
CA ALA A 281 -30.59 31.40 20.05
C ALA A 281 -29.47 31.95 19.14
N ALA A 282 -29.33 31.40 17.91
CA ALA A 282 -28.34 31.87 16.94
C ALA A 282 -28.57 33.33 16.51
N ALA A 283 -29.85 33.72 16.38
CA ALA A 283 -30.25 35.07 16.00
C ALA A 283 -30.32 36.05 17.20
N LYS A 284 -30.11 35.56 18.46
CA LYS A 284 -30.24 36.33 19.71
C LYS A 284 -31.61 36.99 19.85
N ILE A 285 -32.67 36.25 19.49
CA ILE A 285 -34.05 36.69 19.63
C ILE A 285 -34.56 36.23 20.98
N GLU A 286 -34.85 37.17 21.89
CA GLU A 286 -35.40 36.91 23.23
C GLU A 286 -36.65 37.79 23.47
N PRO A 287 -37.75 37.22 23.99
CA PRO A 287 -37.95 35.76 24.28
C PRO A 287 -38.04 34.92 22.98
N THR A 288 -37.98 33.59 23.11
CA THR A 288 -38.19 32.65 21.98
C THR A 288 -39.51 33.04 21.27
N PRO A 289 -39.52 33.14 19.93
CA PRO A 289 -40.68 33.54 19.15
C PRO A 289 -41.91 32.68 19.41
N THR A 290 -43.08 33.30 19.46
CA THR A 290 -44.34 32.61 19.71
C THR A 290 -44.82 31.92 18.41
N VAL A 291 -45.13 30.63 18.49
CA VAL A 291 -45.69 29.91 17.34
C VAL A 291 -47.15 30.35 17.11
N VAL A 292 -47.44 30.87 15.91
CA VAL A 292 -48.79 31.31 15.54
C VAL A 292 -49.50 30.36 14.56
N LEU A 293 -48.71 29.55 13.84
CA LEU A 293 -49.25 28.55 12.89
C LEU A 293 -48.21 27.41 12.75
N THR A 294 -48.71 26.19 12.65
CA THR A 294 -47.91 24.99 12.34
C THR A 294 -48.52 24.26 11.16
N MET A 295 -47.68 23.82 10.21
CA MET A 295 -48.12 23.02 9.07
C MET A 295 -46.97 22.17 8.55
N PRO A 296 -47.28 21.01 7.91
CA PRO A 296 -46.27 20.21 7.23
C PRO A 296 -45.68 20.93 6.02
N GLY A 297 -44.42 20.65 5.70
CA GLY A 297 -43.71 21.25 4.58
C GLY A 297 -44.41 21.10 3.24
N ALA A 298 -45.13 19.98 3.03
CA ALA A 298 -45.92 19.73 1.84
C ALA A 298 -46.99 20.82 1.55
N LYS A 299 -47.50 21.50 2.57
CA LYS A 299 -48.45 22.60 2.39
C LYS A 299 -47.82 23.92 1.95
N LEU A 300 -46.52 24.02 1.99
CA LEU A 300 -45.78 25.21 1.56
C LEU A 300 -45.19 25.04 0.16
N GLU A 301 -45.36 23.88 -0.49
CA GLU A 301 -44.89 23.63 -1.86
C GLU A 301 -45.43 24.70 -2.82
N HIS A 302 -44.52 25.24 -3.66
CA HIS A 302 -44.78 26.32 -4.63
C HIS A 302 -45.05 27.72 -4.05
N LEU A 303 -44.96 27.92 -2.71
CA LEU A 303 -44.89 29.27 -2.14
C LEU A 303 -43.68 30.01 -2.77
N GLN A 304 -43.79 31.28 -3.09
CA GLN A 304 -42.78 32.05 -3.83
C GLN A 304 -42.14 33.18 -2.98
N PRO A 305 -41.27 32.88 -2.03
CA PRO A 305 -40.46 33.87 -1.40
C PRO A 305 -39.57 34.59 -2.41
N ARG A 306 -39.13 35.83 -2.07
CA ARG A 306 -38.26 36.62 -2.90
C ARG A 306 -36.79 36.47 -2.44
N HIS A 307 -35.92 36.41 -3.44
CA HIS A 307 -34.48 36.45 -3.17
C HIS A 307 -34.12 37.76 -2.47
N PRO A 308 -33.21 37.74 -1.45
CA PRO A 308 -32.99 38.91 -0.59
C PRO A 308 -32.41 40.16 -1.28
N PHE A 309 -31.72 40.03 -2.42
CA PHE A 309 -31.09 41.16 -3.09
C PHE A 309 -31.04 41.04 -4.64
N ILE A 310 -31.68 40.02 -5.21
CA ILE A 310 -31.85 39.85 -6.65
C ILE A 310 -33.36 39.81 -6.93
N ASP A 311 -33.82 40.50 -7.95
CA ASP A 311 -35.25 40.46 -8.33
C ASP A 311 -35.60 39.13 -8.98
N ARG A 312 -35.76 38.12 -8.13
CA ARG A 312 -36.09 36.74 -8.52
C ARG A 312 -36.94 36.09 -7.40
N ALA A 313 -37.93 35.29 -7.80
CA ALA A 313 -38.62 34.39 -6.88
C ALA A 313 -37.73 33.17 -6.57
N SER A 314 -37.85 32.69 -5.34
CA SER A 314 -37.16 31.45 -4.86
C SER A 314 -38.24 30.45 -4.40
N PRO A 315 -38.92 29.75 -5.32
CA PRO A 315 -40.08 28.89 -5.00
C PRO A 315 -39.70 27.83 -3.98
N ILE A 316 -40.64 27.50 -3.11
CA ILE A 316 -40.52 26.35 -2.22
C ILE A 316 -40.66 25.05 -3.04
N VAL A 317 -39.71 24.13 -2.85
CA VAL A 317 -39.71 22.80 -3.45
C VAL A 317 -39.60 21.75 -2.35
N LEU A 318 -39.96 20.49 -2.63
CA LEU A 318 -39.90 19.41 -1.65
C LEU A 318 -38.75 18.47 -1.96
N ALA A 319 -37.99 18.13 -0.88
CA ALA A 319 -36.85 17.24 -0.99
C ALA A 319 -36.67 16.43 0.31
N ASP A 320 -36.51 15.12 0.16
CA ASP A 320 -36.37 14.16 1.28
C ASP A 320 -35.04 14.25 2.00
N TYR A 321 -33.98 14.86 1.38
CA TYR A 321 -32.68 15.06 1.98
C TYR A 321 -32.64 16.18 3.05
N VAL A 322 -33.68 17.00 3.15
CA VAL A 322 -33.74 18.05 4.18
C VAL A 322 -33.93 17.42 5.56
N THR A 323 -33.01 17.74 6.49
CA THR A 323 -33.04 17.22 7.85
C THR A 323 -33.34 18.30 8.88
N THR A 324 -33.65 17.89 10.12
CA THR A 324 -33.85 18.75 11.29
C THR A 324 -32.72 18.60 12.32
N GLU A 325 -31.56 18.07 11.92
CA GLU A 325 -30.39 17.90 12.81
C GLU A 325 -29.66 19.22 13.04
N SER A 326 -29.67 20.12 12.06
CA SER A 326 -29.03 21.42 12.13
C SER A 326 -29.68 22.45 11.19
N GLY A 327 -29.35 23.72 11.36
CA GLY A 327 -29.81 24.79 10.47
C GLY A 327 -31.22 25.31 10.80
N THR A 328 -32.12 25.29 9.83
CA THR A 328 -33.49 25.83 9.93
C THR A 328 -34.57 24.84 9.43
N GLY A 329 -34.17 23.69 8.88
CA GLY A 329 -35.07 22.79 8.16
C GLY A 329 -35.47 23.32 6.77
N ALA A 330 -34.89 24.42 6.32
CA ALA A 330 -35.07 24.98 5.00
C ALA A 330 -33.71 25.16 4.31
N VAL A 331 -33.49 24.51 3.21
CA VAL A 331 -32.21 24.46 2.48
C VAL A 331 -32.34 25.34 1.23
N HIS A 332 -31.45 26.33 1.09
CA HIS A 332 -31.38 27.08 -0.16
C HIS A 332 -30.85 26.17 -1.27
N THR A 333 -31.53 26.17 -2.39
CA THR A 333 -31.21 25.29 -3.53
C THR A 333 -30.54 26.07 -4.64
N ALA A 334 -29.30 25.70 -4.95
CA ALA A 334 -28.51 26.25 -6.06
C ALA A 334 -28.11 25.12 -7.03
N PRO A 335 -28.91 24.75 -8.02
CA PRO A 335 -28.71 23.58 -8.87
C PRO A 335 -27.37 23.53 -9.63
N GLY A 336 -26.68 24.67 -9.75
CA GLY A 336 -25.35 24.76 -10.33
C GLY A 336 -24.20 24.45 -9.36
N HIS A 337 -24.47 24.29 -8.04
CA HIS A 337 -23.43 24.21 -6.99
C HIS A 337 -23.64 23.10 -5.94
N GLY A 338 -24.56 22.18 -6.16
CA GLY A 338 -24.79 21.03 -5.29
C GLY A 338 -25.37 19.83 -6.03
N ALA A 339 -24.98 18.62 -5.67
CA ALA A 339 -25.50 17.41 -6.32
C ALA A 339 -27.00 17.20 -6.03
N ASP A 340 -27.39 17.30 -4.76
CA ASP A 340 -28.79 17.18 -4.36
C ASP A 340 -29.67 18.32 -4.90
N ASP A 341 -29.10 19.54 -4.92
CA ASP A 341 -29.75 20.71 -5.52
C ASP A 341 -29.96 20.54 -7.02
N TYR A 342 -29.00 19.92 -7.72
CA TYR A 342 -29.11 19.60 -9.13
C TYR A 342 -30.25 18.60 -9.41
N LEU A 343 -30.34 17.52 -8.64
CA LEU A 343 -31.42 16.53 -8.78
C LEU A 343 -32.78 17.15 -8.51
N THR A 344 -32.89 17.97 -7.46
CA THR A 344 -34.09 18.75 -7.14
C THR A 344 -34.39 19.74 -8.27
N GLY A 345 -33.36 20.39 -8.81
CA GLY A 345 -33.52 21.29 -9.98
C GLY A 345 -34.07 20.59 -11.20
N LEU A 346 -33.65 19.37 -11.49
CA LEU A 346 -34.19 18.56 -12.59
C LEU A 346 -35.66 18.17 -12.34
N LYS A 347 -35.99 17.75 -11.10
CA LYS A 347 -37.35 17.37 -10.69
C LYS A 347 -38.35 18.53 -10.89
N TYR A 348 -37.94 19.73 -10.50
CA TYR A 348 -38.79 20.94 -10.59
C TYR A 348 -38.52 21.81 -11.82
N LYS A 349 -37.66 21.35 -12.74
CA LYS A 349 -37.29 22.08 -13.99
C LYS A 349 -36.72 23.49 -13.71
N LEU A 350 -35.96 23.62 -12.66
CA LEU A 350 -35.24 24.85 -12.34
C LEU A 350 -34.06 25.07 -13.31
N GLU A 351 -33.67 26.32 -13.52
CA GLU A 351 -32.48 26.65 -14.28
C GLU A 351 -31.24 26.12 -13.57
N ILE A 352 -30.35 25.39 -14.28
CA ILE A 352 -29.06 24.98 -13.76
C ILE A 352 -28.10 26.17 -13.90
N TYR A 353 -28.31 27.12 -13.02
CA TYR A 353 -27.59 28.39 -13.04
C TYR A 353 -26.27 28.31 -12.27
N CYS A 354 -25.17 28.63 -12.94
CA CYS A 354 -23.84 28.60 -12.38
C CYS A 354 -23.09 29.90 -12.75
N PRO A 355 -23.13 30.93 -11.89
CA PRO A 355 -22.53 32.24 -12.18
C PRO A 355 -21.03 32.29 -11.85
N VAL A 356 -20.35 31.18 -11.63
CA VAL A 356 -18.94 31.14 -11.25
C VAL A 356 -18.10 30.58 -12.40
N GLY A 357 -17.05 31.31 -12.79
CA GLY A 357 -16.13 30.97 -13.85
C GLY A 357 -15.13 29.89 -13.50
N ASP A 358 -14.27 29.50 -14.44
CA ASP A 358 -13.23 28.47 -14.26
C ASP A 358 -12.24 28.85 -13.15
N ASP A 359 -11.93 30.14 -13.05
CA ASP A 359 -11.05 30.76 -12.06
C ASP A 359 -11.72 30.99 -10.68
N GLY A 360 -12.95 30.49 -10.50
CA GLY A 360 -13.69 30.60 -9.25
C GLY A 360 -14.24 32.00 -8.95
N LYS A 361 -14.27 32.91 -9.92
CA LYS A 361 -14.83 34.25 -9.76
C LYS A 361 -16.24 34.33 -10.32
N TYR A 362 -17.04 35.26 -9.77
CA TYR A 362 -18.34 35.57 -10.36
C TYR A 362 -18.18 36.18 -11.75
N LEU A 363 -18.97 35.65 -12.68
CA LEU A 363 -19.05 36.11 -14.07
C LEU A 363 -19.90 37.39 -14.19
N ASP A 364 -19.62 38.20 -15.19
CA ASP A 364 -20.49 39.30 -15.64
C ASP A 364 -21.50 38.72 -16.64
N ASP A 365 -22.60 38.19 -16.15
CA ASP A 365 -23.68 37.57 -16.95
C ASP A 365 -24.98 38.40 -16.92
N GLY A 366 -24.94 39.56 -16.32
CA GLY A 366 -26.08 40.45 -16.14
C GLY A 366 -27.09 40.02 -15.10
N LYS A 367 -26.88 38.84 -14.43
CA LYS A 367 -27.74 38.34 -13.35
C LYS A 367 -27.08 38.48 -11.98
N VAL A 368 -25.77 38.46 -11.95
CA VAL A 368 -24.99 38.71 -10.73
C VAL A 368 -24.89 40.22 -10.48
N PRO A 369 -25.12 40.71 -9.24
CA PRO A 369 -24.88 42.12 -8.92
C PRO A 369 -23.46 42.59 -9.28
N ALA A 370 -23.33 43.74 -9.95
CA ALA A 370 -22.09 44.23 -10.50
C ALA A 370 -20.92 44.35 -9.50
N ASP A 371 -21.22 44.64 -8.23
CA ASP A 371 -20.26 44.73 -7.15
C ASP A 371 -19.77 43.38 -6.62
N LEU A 372 -20.35 42.26 -7.04
CA LEU A 372 -19.88 40.89 -6.76
C LEU A 372 -19.04 40.35 -7.94
N VAL A 373 -19.21 40.88 -9.16
CA VAL A 373 -18.50 40.42 -10.37
C VAL A 373 -16.98 40.45 -10.12
N GLY A 374 -16.29 39.37 -10.47
CA GLY A 374 -14.84 39.23 -10.32
C GLY A 374 -14.35 38.88 -8.93
N LEU A 375 -15.24 38.80 -7.91
CA LEU A 375 -14.84 38.34 -6.58
C LEU A 375 -14.65 36.82 -6.55
N THR A 376 -13.58 36.34 -5.89
CA THR A 376 -13.29 34.93 -5.74
C THR A 376 -14.19 34.26 -4.70
N THR A 377 -14.70 33.06 -5.02
CA THR A 377 -15.68 32.34 -4.18
C THR A 377 -15.07 31.57 -3.03
N LEU A 378 -13.82 31.15 -3.14
CA LEU A 378 -13.07 30.48 -2.06
C LEU A 378 -11.77 31.25 -1.74
N GLU A 379 -11.21 30.87 -0.61
CA GLU A 379 -9.93 31.37 -0.13
C GLU A 379 -8.80 30.89 -1.04
N THR A 380 -7.93 31.78 -1.43
CA THR A 380 -6.64 31.48 -2.06
C THR A 380 -5.68 30.88 -1.02
N VAL A 381 -4.54 30.34 -1.48
CA VAL A 381 -3.48 29.85 -0.57
C VAL A 381 -3.01 30.98 0.38
N GLU A 382 -2.94 32.21 -0.15
CA GLU A 382 -2.56 33.41 0.65
C GLU A 382 -3.65 33.79 1.64
N ASP A 383 -4.92 33.67 1.26
CA ASP A 383 -6.06 33.94 2.17
C ASP A 383 -6.09 32.92 3.31
N LEU A 384 -5.89 31.64 3.02
CA LEU A 384 -5.82 30.57 4.02
C LEU A 384 -4.66 30.82 4.99
N ALA A 385 -3.48 31.16 4.49
CA ALA A 385 -2.32 31.48 5.32
C ALA A 385 -2.56 32.72 6.20
N ALA A 386 -3.25 33.74 5.67
CA ALA A 386 -3.61 34.96 6.37
C ALA A 386 -4.90 34.85 7.22
N LYS A 387 -5.58 33.68 7.18
CA LYS A 387 -6.89 33.45 7.83
C LYS A 387 -7.96 34.49 7.41
N ARG A 388 -7.93 34.89 6.16
CA ARG A 388 -8.91 35.83 5.57
C ARG A 388 -10.02 35.02 4.88
N PRO A 389 -11.32 35.37 5.09
CA PRO A 389 -12.42 34.74 4.36
C PRO A 389 -12.43 35.17 2.89
N ALA A 390 -12.99 34.30 2.02
CA ALA A 390 -13.11 34.58 0.59
C ALA A 390 -13.82 35.92 0.31
N PRO A 391 -13.36 36.71 -0.67
CA PRO A 391 -13.94 38.01 -1.01
C PRO A 391 -15.43 37.94 -1.37
N ALA A 392 -15.87 36.90 -2.08
CA ALA A 392 -17.28 36.70 -2.43
C ALA A 392 -18.16 36.49 -1.20
N ASN A 393 -17.70 35.72 -0.19
CA ASN A 393 -18.43 35.55 1.06
C ASN A 393 -18.66 36.91 1.76
N LEU A 394 -17.62 37.74 1.81
CA LEU A 394 -17.75 39.07 2.40
C LEU A 394 -18.67 40.00 1.59
N GLY A 395 -18.62 39.96 0.26
CA GLY A 395 -19.49 40.70 -0.61
C GLY A 395 -20.96 40.35 -0.42
N VAL A 396 -21.26 39.04 -0.38
CA VAL A 396 -22.63 38.55 -0.14
C VAL A 396 -23.12 38.92 1.25
N LEU A 397 -22.30 38.79 2.27
CA LEU A 397 -22.66 39.21 3.64
C LEU A 397 -23.01 40.70 3.73
N LYS A 398 -22.27 41.57 3.05
CA LYS A 398 -22.58 43.00 2.98
C LYS A 398 -23.93 43.27 2.32
N LYS A 399 -24.25 42.56 1.20
CA LYS A 399 -25.55 42.72 0.54
C LYS A 399 -26.70 42.22 1.41
N LEU A 400 -26.55 41.09 2.04
CA LEU A 400 -27.56 40.54 2.95
C LEU A 400 -27.81 41.48 4.14
N ALA A 401 -26.76 42.05 4.70
CA ALA A 401 -26.88 43.04 5.80
C ALA A 401 -27.57 44.32 5.30
N ALA A 402 -27.20 44.85 4.13
CA ALA A 402 -27.83 46.04 3.57
C ALA A 402 -29.31 45.83 3.25
N ALA A 403 -29.71 44.63 2.82
CA ALA A 403 -31.08 44.24 2.57
C ALA A 403 -31.88 43.88 3.87
N GLY A 404 -31.24 43.93 5.06
CA GLY A 404 -31.85 43.49 6.32
C GLY A 404 -32.20 42.00 6.36
N ALA A 405 -31.60 41.21 5.48
CA ALA A 405 -31.90 39.78 5.30
C ALA A 405 -30.94 38.85 6.08
N LEU A 406 -29.82 39.37 6.58
CA LEU A 406 -28.89 38.59 7.40
C LEU A 406 -29.41 38.49 8.84
N LEU A 407 -29.95 37.33 9.22
CA LEU A 407 -30.50 37.11 10.54
C LEU A 407 -29.42 36.83 11.58
N ALA A 408 -28.47 35.93 11.24
CA ALA A 408 -27.33 35.59 12.08
C ALA A 408 -26.12 35.13 11.28
N LYS A 409 -24.93 35.19 11.89
CA LYS A 409 -23.70 34.60 11.35
C LYS A 409 -22.81 34.06 12.48
N VAL A 410 -22.20 32.91 12.26
CA VAL A 410 -21.24 32.27 13.20
C VAL A 410 -20.09 31.63 12.44
N LYS A 411 -18.94 31.44 13.09
CA LYS A 411 -17.87 30.57 12.60
C LYS A 411 -18.27 29.10 12.81
N TYR A 412 -18.18 28.29 11.79
CA TYR A 412 -18.63 26.90 11.81
C TYR A 412 -17.49 25.97 11.34
N PRO A 413 -16.86 25.26 12.28
CA PRO A 413 -15.85 24.26 11.94
C PRO A 413 -16.53 22.98 11.44
N HIS A 414 -16.10 22.48 10.33
CA HIS A 414 -16.62 21.24 9.73
C HIS A 414 -15.60 20.61 8.77
N SER A 415 -15.82 19.34 8.44
CA SER A 415 -15.06 18.65 7.39
C SER A 415 -15.44 19.20 6.03
N TYR A 416 -14.47 19.63 5.20
CA TYR A 416 -14.69 20.23 3.89
C TYR A 416 -13.79 19.60 2.83
N PRO A 417 -14.26 19.37 1.60
CA PRO A 417 -13.46 18.77 0.53
C PRO A 417 -12.38 19.73 0.03
N HIS A 418 -11.17 19.21 -0.10
CA HIS A 418 -9.98 19.91 -0.59
C HIS A 418 -9.38 19.15 -1.76
N CYS A 419 -8.79 19.86 -2.69
CA CYS A 419 -8.02 19.26 -3.76
C CYS A 419 -6.75 18.59 -3.20
N TRP A 420 -6.52 17.34 -3.54
CA TRP A 420 -5.38 16.56 -3.04
C TRP A 420 -4.00 17.14 -3.39
N ARG A 421 -3.92 17.96 -4.45
CA ARG A 421 -2.68 18.57 -4.94
C ARG A 421 -2.46 19.99 -4.43
N SER A 422 -3.44 20.89 -4.65
CA SER A 422 -3.32 22.28 -4.20
C SER A 422 -3.48 22.41 -2.69
N LYS A 423 -4.14 21.43 -2.04
CA LYS A 423 -4.53 21.46 -0.63
C LYS A 423 -5.50 22.61 -0.30
N THR A 424 -6.07 23.26 -1.32
CA THR A 424 -7.08 24.31 -1.18
C THR A 424 -8.49 23.70 -1.18
N PRO A 425 -9.48 24.36 -0.56
CA PRO A 425 -10.88 24.01 -0.71
C PRO A 425 -11.29 23.93 -2.19
N ILE A 426 -12.28 23.11 -2.48
CA ILE A 426 -12.88 22.99 -3.83
C ILE A 426 -14.30 23.51 -3.84
N ILE A 427 -14.88 23.70 -5.03
CA ILE A 427 -16.29 24.01 -5.22
C ILE A 427 -16.99 22.91 -6.00
N PHE A 428 -18.32 22.85 -5.88
CA PHE A 428 -19.18 22.23 -6.88
C PHE A 428 -19.53 23.27 -7.93
N ARG A 429 -19.36 22.93 -9.21
CA ARG A 429 -19.60 23.82 -10.32
C ARG A 429 -20.23 23.07 -11.50
N ALA A 430 -21.38 23.54 -11.96
CA ALA A 430 -22.04 22.96 -13.13
C ALA A 430 -21.37 23.42 -14.42
N VAL A 431 -20.69 22.50 -15.07
CA VAL A 431 -20.03 22.68 -16.36
C VAL A 431 -20.41 21.56 -17.31
N ASP A 432 -20.33 21.84 -18.62
CA ASP A 432 -20.49 20.80 -19.63
C ASP A 432 -19.29 19.82 -19.56
N GLN A 433 -19.56 18.59 -19.18
CA GLN A 433 -18.57 17.54 -19.03
C GLN A 433 -19.01 16.24 -19.69
N TRP A 434 -18.06 15.37 -19.98
CA TRP A 434 -18.32 14.00 -20.42
C TRP A 434 -18.40 13.07 -19.21
N PHE A 435 -19.37 12.19 -19.24
CA PHE A 435 -19.65 11.23 -18.17
C PHE A 435 -19.79 9.82 -18.73
N VAL A 436 -19.46 8.83 -17.90
CA VAL A 436 -19.79 7.43 -18.08
C VAL A 436 -20.90 7.07 -17.09
N SER A 437 -22.03 6.62 -17.60
CA SER A 437 -23.12 6.12 -16.76
C SER A 437 -22.76 4.75 -16.21
N LEU A 438 -22.76 4.62 -14.88
CA LEU A 438 -22.40 3.38 -14.19
C LEU A 438 -23.62 2.48 -13.92
N ASP A 439 -24.84 3.01 -14.01
CA ASP A 439 -26.06 2.25 -13.77
C ASP A 439 -26.69 1.70 -15.05
N LYS A 440 -26.43 2.33 -16.19
CA LYS A 440 -26.93 1.88 -17.48
C LYS A 440 -26.39 0.48 -17.81
N ASN A 441 -27.20 -0.34 -18.44
CA ASN A 441 -26.90 -1.73 -18.82
C ASN A 441 -26.50 -2.61 -17.62
N ASN A 442 -26.92 -2.28 -16.40
CA ASN A 442 -26.59 -2.98 -15.15
C ASN A 442 -25.09 -3.06 -14.84
N MET A 443 -24.29 -2.08 -15.28
CA MET A 443 -22.83 -2.11 -15.09
C MET A 443 -22.45 -2.16 -13.61
N ARG A 444 -23.12 -1.39 -12.75
CA ARG A 444 -22.89 -1.39 -11.30
C ARG A 444 -23.15 -2.77 -10.71
N GLN A 445 -24.25 -3.40 -11.05
CA GLN A 445 -24.62 -4.73 -10.58
C GLN A 445 -23.61 -5.78 -11.06
N THR A 446 -23.11 -5.65 -12.29
CA THR A 446 -22.05 -6.52 -12.81
C THR A 446 -20.75 -6.36 -12.02
N ALA A 447 -20.33 -5.14 -11.74
CA ALA A 447 -19.14 -4.88 -10.91
C ALA A 447 -19.29 -5.45 -9.48
N LEU A 448 -20.47 -5.28 -8.85
CA LEU A 448 -20.78 -5.83 -7.52
C LEU A 448 -20.81 -7.36 -7.53
N ALA A 449 -21.28 -7.98 -8.60
CA ALA A 449 -21.26 -9.43 -8.76
C ALA A 449 -19.82 -9.97 -8.86
N GLU A 450 -18.94 -9.27 -9.58
CA GLU A 450 -17.51 -9.62 -9.66
C GLU A 450 -16.83 -9.51 -8.29
N ILE A 451 -17.12 -8.45 -7.52
CA ILE A 451 -16.61 -8.31 -6.14
C ILE A 451 -17.04 -9.51 -5.28
N THR A 452 -18.30 -9.95 -5.40
CA THR A 452 -18.83 -11.12 -4.68
C THR A 452 -18.15 -12.42 -5.09
N LYS A 453 -17.88 -12.61 -6.39
CA LYS A 453 -17.14 -13.81 -6.89
C LYS A 453 -15.74 -13.89 -6.28
N ILE A 454 -15.03 -12.77 -6.21
CA ILE A 454 -13.70 -12.69 -5.60
C ILE A 454 -13.78 -13.00 -4.10
N ALA A 455 -14.79 -12.49 -3.40
CA ALA A 455 -15.01 -12.78 -1.98
C ALA A 455 -15.27 -14.26 -1.71
N ALA A 456 -16.01 -14.94 -2.58
CA ALA A 456 -16.34 -16.37 -2.45
C ALA A 456 -15.08 -17.27 -2.44
N VAL A 457 -13.98 -16.83 -3.05
CA VAL A 457 -12.69 -17.55 -3.05
C VAL A 457 -11.67 -16.93 -2.09
N GLN A 458 -12.12 -16.09 -1.16
CA GLN A 458 -11.26 -15.37 -0.19
C GLN A 458 -10.18 -14.51 -0.88
N GLY A 459 -10.50 -13.97 -2.05
CA GLY A 459 -9.55 -13.18 -2.84
C GLY A 459 -9.31 -11.75 -2.31
N TRP A 460 -10.08 -11.28 -1.32
CA TRP A 460 -9.82 -10.00 -0.64
C TRP A 460 -8.94 -10.23 0.58
N ILE A 461 -7.72 -9.72 0.54
CA ILE A 461 -6.71 -9.92 1.59
C ILE A 461 -6.19 -8.55 2.04
N PRO A 462 -6.49 -8.11 3.28
CA PRO A 462 -7.43 -8.69 4.26
C PRO A 462 -8.90 -8.68 3.81
N ALA A 463 -9.74 -9.49 4.45
CA ALA A 463 -11.15 -9.64 4.11
C ALA A 463 -11.97 -8.32 4.13
N TRP A 464 -11.59 -7.35 4.97
CA TRP A 464 -12.24 -6.03 5.02
C TRP A 464 -12.17 -5.25 3.68
N GLY A 465 -11.24 -5.62 2.80
CA GLY A 465 -11.11 -5.03 1.46
C GLY A 465 -12.37 -5.13 0.63
N GLU A 466 -13.14 -6.24 0.78
CA GLU A 466 -14.44 -6.40 0.12
C GLU A 466 -15.43 -5.28 0.48
N ALA A 467 -15.65 -5.06 1.76
CA ALA A 467 -16.61 -4.05 2.21
C ALA A 467 -16.22 -2.65 1.71
N ARG A 468 -14.91 -2.38 1.66
CA ARG A 468 -14.40 -1.07 1.24
C ARG A 468 -14.58 -0.81 -0.25
N ILE A 469 -14.28 -1.78 -1.11
CA ILE A 469 -14.48 -1.63 -2.56
C ILE A 469 -15.98 -1.66 -2.91
N ARG A 470 -16.75 -2.50 -2.23
CA ARG A 470 -18.21 -2.59 -2.40
C ARG A 470 -18.87 -1.24 -2.13
N GLY A 471 -18.61 -0.65 -0.95
CA GLY A 471 -19.14 0.67 -0.61
C GLY A 471 -18.70 1.75 -1.60
N ALA A 472 -17.45 1.71 -2.07
CA ALA A 472 -16.97 2.65 -3.07
C ALA A 472 -17.66 2.47 -4.44
N VAL A 473 -18.01 1.25 -4.84
CA VAL A 473 -18.73 0.98 -6.10
C VAL A 473 -20.22 1.32 -5.97
N GLU A 474 -20.85 1.02 -4.83
CA GLU A 474 -22.26 1.29 -4.58
C GLU A 474 -22.58 2.78 -4.56
N SER A 475 -21.76 3.57 -3.90
CA SER A 475 -21.98 5.01 -3.72
C SER A 475 -21.45 5.89 -4.86
N ARG A 476 -20.68 5.32 -5.81
CA ARG A 476 -20.04 6.13 -6.86
C ARG A 476 -21.09 6.75 -7.79
N PRO A 477 -21.11 8.08 -7.97
CA PRO A 477 -21.91 8.71 -9.01
C PRO A 477 -21.37 8.37 -10.40
N ASP A 478 -22.10 8.75 -11.45
CA ASP A 478 -21.60 8.66 -12.83
C ASP A 478 -20.20 9.26 -12.94
N TRP A 479 -19.33 8.58 -13.64
CA TRP A 479 -17.91 8.95 -13.72
C TRP A 479 -17.70 10.14 -14.65
N CYS A 480 -17.34 11.31 -14.10
CA CYS A 480 -16.90 12.46 -14.89
C CYS A 480 -15.50 12.19 -15.44
N ILE A 481 -15.39 12.05 -16.77
CA ILE A 481 -14.16 11.58 -17.43
C ILE A 481 -13.41 12.67 -18.17
N SER A 482 -13.94 13.86 -18.32
CA SER A 482 -13.25 14.96 -19.01
C SER A 482 -12.44 15.82 -18.05
N ARG A 483 -11.24 16.18 -18.49
CA ARG A 483 -10.31 17.05 -17.75
C ARG A 483 -9.84 18.19 -18.67
N GLN A 484 -9.78 19.39 -18.14
CA GLN A 484 -9.29 20.59 -18.83
C GLN A 484 -7.77 20.65 -18.72
N ARG A 485 -7.10 19.68 -19.37
CA ARG A 485 -5.65 19.48 -19.33
C ARG A 485 -5.08 19.40 -20.74
N SER A 486 -3.78 19.76 -20.84
CA SER A 486 -3.02 19.62 -22.08
C SER A 486 -2.24 18.30 -22.15
N TRP A 487 -1.82 17.75 -21.01
CA TRP A 487 -1.03 16.52 -20.91
C TRP A 487 -1.89 15.31 -20.49
N GLY A 488 -2.28 14.53 -21.47
CA GLY A 488 -3.12 13.36 -21.33
C GLY A 488 -3.64 12.87 -22.68
N VAL A 489 -4.41 11.78 -22.67
CA VAL A 489 -5.07 11.22 -23.84
C VAL A 489 -6.31 12.03 -24.14
N PRO A 490 -6.45 12.68 -25.34
CA PRO A 490 -7.61 13.48 -25.66
C PRO A 490 -8.87 12.62 -25.80
N ILE A 491 -10.02 13.19 -25.45
CA ILE A 491 -11.32 12.62 -25.78
C ILE A 491 -11.51 12.78 -27.29
N PRO A 492 -11.73 11.69 -28.08
CA PRO A 492 -11.81 11.76 -29.53
C PRO A 492 -13.19 12.26 -29.99
N ALA A 493 -13.61 13.42 -29.46
CA ALA A 493 -14.85 14.10 -29.79
C ALA A 493 -14.59 15.28 -30.71
N PHE A 494 -15.48 15.48 -31.69
CA PHE A 494 -15.48 16.57 -32.63
C PHE A 494 -16.67 17.51 -32.38
N TYR A 495 -16.55 18.75 -32.77
CA TYR A 495 -17.56 19.78 -32.54
C TYR A 495 -17.82 20.55 -33.81
N ASP A 496 -19.10 20.82 -34.12
CA ASP A 496 -19.49 21.74 -35.19
C ASP A 496 -19.36 23.21 -34.74
N THR A 497 -19.70 24.11 -35.62
CA THR A 497 -19.69 25.57 -35.38
C THR A 497 -20.68 26.01 -34.28
N HIS A 498 -21.71 25.20 -33.99
CA HIS A 498 -22.70 25.41 -32.93
C HIS A 498 -22.30 24.73 -31.61
N LYS A 499 -21.06 24.20 -31.48
CA LYS A 499 -20.55 23.45 -30.34
C LYS A 499 -21.31 22.16 -30.02
N LYS A 500 -22.06 21.63 -31.00
CA LYS A 500 -22.65 20.29 -30.88
C LYS A 500 -21.52 19.26 -30.98
N ALA A 501 -21.52 18.33 -30.02
CA ALA A 501 -20.52 17.29 -29.96
C ALA A 501 -20.91 16.08 -30.84
N PHE A 502 -19.88 15.50 -31.47
CA PHE A 502 -19.95 14.27 -32.27
C PHE A 502 -18.94 13.28 -31.72
N LEU A 503 -19.41 12.12 -31.29
CA LEU A 503 -18.61 11.04 -30.71
C LEU A 503 -19.17 9.70 -31.17
N ASP A 504 -18.31 8.82 -31.71
CA ASP A 504 -18.68 7.50 -32.23
C ASP A 504 -17.59 6.48 -31.92
N ALA A 505 -17.98 5.25 -31.62
CA ALA A 505 -17.04 4.19 -31.23
C ALA A 505 -16.14 3.73 -32.38
N GLY A 506 -16.67 3.65 -33.61
CA GLY A 506 -15.89 3.30 -34.79
C GLY A 506 -14.86 4.36 -35.12
N VAL A 507 -15.28 5.65 -35.08
CA VAL A 507 -14.38 6.79 -35.29
C VAL A 507 -13.30 6.81 -34.20
N ALA A 508 -13.65 6.60 -32.93
CA ALA A 508 -12.69 6.56 -31.82
C ALA A 508 -11.64 5.45 -32.01
N ARG A 509 -12.03 4.25 -32.48
CA ARG A 509 -11.10 3.16 -32.80
C ARG A 509 -10.19 3.51 -33.96
N ALA A 510 -10.74 4.10 -35.02
CA ALA A 510 -9.93 4.51 -36.18
C ALA A 510 -8.90 5.61 -35.81
N VAL A 511 -9.29 6.55 -34.94
CA VAL A 511 -8.35 7.53 -34.37
C VAL A 511 -7.30 6.83 -33.51
N ALA A 512 -7.69 5.86 -32.69
CA ALA A 512 -6.75 5.06 -31.87
C ALA A 512 -5.71 4.35 -32.74
N ASP A 513 -6.07 3.83 -33.91
CA ASP A 513 -5.12 3.17 -34.82
C ASP A 513 -4.08 4.14 -35.36
N LYS A 514 -4.45 5.41 -35.58
CA LYS A 514 -3.51 6.47 -35.94
C LYS A 514 -2.62 6.87 -34.74
N VAL A 515 -3.21 6.95 -33.56
CA VAL A 515 -2.49 7.24 -32.31
C VAL A 515 -1.46 6.15 -32.02
N ALA A 516 -1.76 4.89 -32.29
CA ALA A 516 -0.81 3.80 -32.13
C ALA A 516 0.49 3.97 -32.93
N GLN A 517 0.45 4.71 -34.02
CA GLN A 517 1.60 4.99 -34.90
C GLN A 517 2.26 6.33 -34.59
N ARG A 518 1.49 7.34 -34.19
CA ARG A 518 1.91 8.75 -34.15
C ARG A 518 1.88 9.37 -32.73
N GLY A 519 1.28 8.68 -31.76
CA GLY A 519 1.01 9.22 -30.43
C GLY A 519 -0.11 10.27 -30.42
N THR A 520 -0.53 10.67 -29.24
CA THR A 520 -1.64 11.63 -29.04
C THR A 520 -1.28 13.08 -29.42
N ASN A 521 0.01 13.42 -29.60
CA ASN A 521 0.41 14.74 -30.09
C ASN A 521 -0.23 15.05 -31.45
N PHE A 522 -0.42 14.02 -32.27
CA PHE A 522 -1.12 14.09 -33.55
C PHE A 522 -2.50 14.77 -33.47
N TRP A 523 -3.25 14.57 -32.37
CA TRP A 523 -4.56 15.18 -32.15
C TRP A 523 -4.50 16.71 -32.04
N TYR A 524 -3.39 17.23 -31.53
CA TYR A 524 -3.20 18.67 -31.32
C TYR A 524 -2.58 19.39 -32.51
N ASP A 525 -1.81 18.66 -33.30
CA ASP A 525 -1.01 19.19 -34.43
C ASP A 525 -1.74 19.11 -35.77
N ALA A 526 -2.69 18.16 -35.92
CA ALA A 526 -3.40 17.91 -37.18
C ALA A 526 -4.79 18.57 -37.20
N SER A 527 -5.25 18.91 -38.38
CA SER A 527 -6.64 19.35 -38.61
C SER A 527 -7.63 18.17 -38.51
N PRO A 528 -8.92 18.43 -38.21
CA PRO A 528 -9.94 17.38 -38.22
C PRO A 528 -9.98 16.58 -39.52
N ALA A 529 -9.78 17.24 -40.67
CA ALA A 529 -9.74 16.59 -41.96
C ALA A 529 -8.56 15.58 -42.07
N GLN A 530 -7.39 15.89 -41.53
CA GLN A 530 -6.24 14.99 -41.49
C GLN A 530 -6.43 13.85 -40.49
N ILE A 531 -7.06 14.14 -39.34
CA ILE A 531 -7.37 13.11 -38.33
C ILE A 531 -8.41 12.12 -38.88
N LEU A 532 -9.40 12.58 -39.60
CA LEU A 532 -10.52 11.80 -40.15
C LEU A 532 -10.25 11.27 -41.56
N GLU A 533 -9.10 11.53 -42.16
CA GLU A 533 -8.71 10.98 -43.45
C GLU A 533 -8.75 9.45 -43.44
N GLY A 534 -9.49 8.84 -44.38
CA GLY A 534 -9.67 7.40 -44.46
C GLY A 534 -10.59 6.78 -43.39
N VAL A 535 -11.21 7.59 -42.51
CA VAL A 535 -12.13 7.12 -41.48
C VAL A 535 -13.57 7.16 -42.03
N THR A 536 -14.31 6.07 -41.87
CA THR A 536 -15.73 6.03 -42.21
C THR A 536 -16.53 6.79 -41.16
N LEU A 537 -17.16 7.89 -41.55
CA LEU A 537 -17.98 8.70 -40.66
C LEU A 537 -19.45 8.25 -40.69
N PRO A 538 -20.20 8.33 -39.57
CA PRO A 538 -21.63 8.17 -39.54
C PRO A 538 -22.33 9.20 -40.45
N ALA A 539 -23.39 8.82 -41.13
CA ALA A 539 -24.06 9.68 -42.10
C ALA A 539 -24.64 11.00 -41.51
N THR A 540 -24.75 11.08 -40.20
CA THR A 540 -25.26 12.24 -39.46
C THR A 540 -24.20 13.27 -39.12
N TRP A 541 -22.94 13.00 -39.43
CA TRP A 541 -21.83 13.90 -39.13
C TRP A 541 -21.64 14.95 -40.22
N PRO A 542 -21.25 16.17 -39.85
CA PRO A 542 -20.81 17.19 -40.83
C PRO A 542 -19.54 16.76 -41.59
N ALA A 543 -19.22 17.51 -42.62
CA ALA A 543 -17.97 17.31 -43.33
C ALA A 543 -16.76 17.58 -42.36
N PRO A 544 -15.64 16.87 -42.51
CA PRO A 544 -14.46 17.07 -41.64
C PRO A 544 -13.96 18.51 -41.59
N SER A 545 -14.16 19.28 -42.65
CA SER A 545 -13.78 20.70 -42.73
C SER A 545 -14.67 21.63 -41.88
N GLU A 546 -15.83 21.19 -41.46
CA GLU A 546 -16.78 21.92 -40.64
C GLU A 546 -16.66 21.57 -39.15
N LEU A 547 -15.72 20.68 -38.83
CA LEU A 547 -15.50 20.18 -37.49
C LEU A 547 -14.26 20.82 -36.83
N SER A 548 -14.27 20.88 -35.53
CA SER A 548 -13.12 21.19 -34.68
C SER A 548 -12.87 20.04 -33.68
N CYS A 549 -11.60 19.83 -33.30
CA CYS A 549 -11.24 18.81 -32.30
C CYS A 549 -11.54 19.29 -30.89
N GLY A 550 -12.05 18.39 -30.05
CA GLY A 550 -12.14 18.60 -28.61
C GLY A 550 -10.77 18.81 -27.97
N ARG A 551 -10.73 19.57 -26.87
CA ARG A 551 -9.49 19.87 -26.15
C ARG A 551 -9.39 19.17 -24.78
N ASP A 552 -10.49 18.63 -24.29
CA ASP A 552 -10.50 17.90 -23.03
C ASP A 552 -9.73 16.57 -23.15
N THR A 553 -9.01 16.22 -22.10
CA THR A 553 -8.36 14.90 -21.98
C THR A 553 -9.22 13.97 -21.13
N LEU A 554 -9.01 12.67 -21.30
CA LEU A 554 -9.58 11.64 -20.43
C LEU A 554 -9.02 11.77 -19.01
N ASP A 555 -9.80 11.39 -18.04
CA ASP A 555 -9.37 11.21 -16.67
C ASP A 555 -8.21 10.20 -16.60
N VAL A 556 -7.10 10.56 -15.94
CA VAL A 556 -5.91 9.72 -15.80
C VAL A 556 -6.21 8.36 -15.12
N TRP A 557 -7.30 8.25 -14.38
CA TRP A 557 -7.77 6.98 -13.85
C TRP A 557 -8.26 6.01 -14.93
N ILE A 558 -8.57 6.49 -16.14
CA ILE A 558 -8.81 5.63 -17.31
C ILE A 558 -7.47 5.11 -17.84
N ASP A 559 -6.39 5.91 -17.81
CA ASP A 559 -5.05 5.50 -18.23
C ASP A 559 -4.59 4.30 -17.40
N SER A 560 -4.51 4.47 -16.08
CA SER A 560 -4.13 3.37 -15.16
C SER A 560 -5.17 2.25 -15.13
N GLY A 561 -6.46 2.57 -15.23
CA GLY A 561 -7.55 1.59 -15.32
C GLY A 561 -7.50 0.72 -16.58
N SER A 562 -6.89 1.22 -17.67
CA SER A 562 -6.73 0.49 -18.93
C SER A 562 -5.49 -0.43 -18.98
N THR A 563 -4.65 -0.44 -17.92
CA THR A 563 -3.45 -1.29 -17.86
C THR A 563 -3.78 -2.76 -18.10
N GLN A 564 -4.92 -3.24 -17.60
CA GLN A 564 -5.37 -4.60 -17.80
C GLN A 564 -5.67 -4.91 -19.28
N SER A 565 -6.09 -3.94 -20.08
CA SER A 565 -6.27 -4.08 -21.53
C SER A 565 -4.93 -4.00 -22.27
N ALA A 566 -4.15 -2.97 -21.97
CA ALA A 566 -2.91 -2.67 -22.68
C ALA A 566 -1.76 -3.65 -22.36
N VAL A 567 -1.76 -4.25 -21.17
CA VAL A 567 -0.68 -5.16 -20.71
C VAL A 567 -1.18 -6.59 -20.66
N LEU A 568 -2.22 -6.89 -19.85
CA LEU A 568 -2.64 -8.26 -19.60
C LEU A 568 -3.33 -8.91 -20.80
N LYS A 569 -4.31 -8.25 -21.42
CA LYS A 569 -5.01 -8.76 -22.61
C LYS A 569 -4.08 -8.85 -23.82
N ARG A 570 -3.11 -7.96 -23.92
CA ARG A 570 -2.08 -8.01 -24.95
C ARG A 570 -1.06 -9.11 -24.72
N GLY A 571 -0.96 -9.64 -23.49
CA GLY A 571 0.04 -10.65 -23.12
C GLY A 571 1.46 -10.10 -23.10
N GLN A 572 1.65 -8.80 -22.85
CA GLN A 572 2.96 -8.16 -22.79
C GLN A 572 3.85 -8.86 -21.76
N GLY A 573 5.12 -9.16 -22.13
CA GLY A 573 6.05 -9.86 -21.25
C GLY A 573 5.59 -11.26 -20.82
N GLY A 574 4.58 -11.85 -21.49
CA GLY A 574 4.01 -13.14 -21.14
C GLY A 574 2.97 -13.09 -20.01
N THR A 575 2.41 -11.93 -19.73
CA THR A 575 1.26 -11.75 -18.80
C THR A 575 -0.04 -12.29 -19.42
N GLN A 576 -1.10 -12.38 -18.62
CA GLN A 576 -2.43 -12.80 -19.07
C GLN A 576 -3.52 -12.13 -18.24
N TRP A 577 -4.72 -12.02 -18.82
CA TRP A 577 -5.93 -11.53 -18.18
C TRP A 577 -6.84 -12.69 -17.75
N PRO A 578 -7.49 -12.64 -16.58
CA PRO A 578 -7.23 -11.70 -15.48
C PRO A 578 -5.92 -11.99 -14.75
N ALA A 579 -5.36 -11.01 -14.04
CA ALA A 579 -4.22 -11.24 -13.16
C ALA A 579 -4.59 -12.14 -11.97
N ASP A 580 -3.64 -12.88 -11.45
CA ASP A 580 -3.85 -13.65 -10.22
C ASP A 580 -3.89 -12.77 -8.98
N LEU A 581 -3.10 -11.68 -8.97
CA LEU A 581 -3.00 -10.77 -7.83
C LEU A 581 -2.80 -9.32 -8.28
N TYR A 582 -3.58 -8.40 -7.66
CA TYR A 582 -3.28 -6.98 -7.54
C TYR A 582 -2.80 -6.69 -6.13
N LEU A 583 -1.77 -5.86 -5.96
CA LEU A 583 -1.21 -5.52 -4.66
C LEU A 583 -0.92 -4.03 -4.59
N GLU A 584 -1.67 -3.29 -3.77
CA GLU A 584 -1.48 -1.86 -3.56
C GLU A 584 -1.91 -1.41 -2.15
N GLY A 585 -1.76 -0.13 -1.86
CA GLY A 585 -2.20 0.49 -0.63
C GLY A 585 -3.72 0.55 -0.47
N SER A 586 -4.17 0.76 0.75
CA SER A 586 -5.59 0.77 1.13
C SER A 586 -6.40 1.91 0.50
N ASP A 587 -5.76 2.98 0.01
CA ASP A 587 -6.39 4.07 -0.74
C ASP A 587 -6.85 3.63 -2.14
N GLN A 588 -6.27 2.57 -2.70
CA GLN A 588 -6.54 2.12 -4.05
C GLN A 588 -7.92 1.44 -4.23
N HIS A 589 -8.67 1.19 -3.16
CA HIS A 589 -10.08 0.80 -3.26
C HIS A 589 -10.96 1.90 -3.88
N ARG A 590 -10.59 3.17 -3.73
CA ARG A 590 -11.19 4.31 -4.42
C ARG A 590 -10.38 4.78 -5.64
N GLY A 591 -9.24 4.20 -5.88
CA GLY A 591 -8.33 4.51 -6.97
C GLY A 591 -8.24 3.39 -8.00
N TRP A 592 -7.06 2.81 -8.17
CA TRP A 592 -6.74 1.87 -9.25
C TRP A 592 -7.51 0.55 -9.20
N PHE A 593 -7.78 -0.01 -8.03
CA PHE A 593 -8.61 -1.23 -7.94
C PHE A 593 -10.00 -1.00 -8.53
N GLN A 594 -10.59 0.17 -8.25
CA GLN A 594 -11.91 0.52 -8.72
C GLN A 594 -11.90 0.93 -10.20
N SER A 595 -10.97 1.79 -10.65
CA SER A 595 -10.92 2.23 -12.05
C SER A 595 -10.60 1.06 -12.98
N SER A 596 -9.69 0.17 -12.58
CA SER A 596 -9.35 -1.04 -13.31
C SER A 596 -10.54 -2.00 -13.40
N LEU A 597 -11.32 -2.13 -12.30
CA LEU A 597 -12.55 -2.92 -12.28
C LEU A 597 -13.58 -2.37 -13.27
N TRP A 598 -13.85 -1.07 -13.25
CA TRP A 598 -14.80 -0.44 -14.16
C TRP A 598 -14.37 -0.59 -15.62
N CYS A 599 -13.12 -0.27 -15.94
CA CYS A 599 -12.60 -0.41 -17.30
C CYS A 599 -12.71 -1.87 -17.81
N SER A 600 -12.41 -2.84 -16.94
CA SER A 600 -12.45 -4.25 -17.31
C SER A 600 -13.88 -4.79 -17.45
N VAL A 601 -14.78 -4.45 -16.52
CA VAL A 601 -16.17 -4.89 -16.57
C VAL A 601 -16.86 -4.33 -17.81
N ILE A 602 -16.64 -3.06 -18.13
CA ILE A 602 -17.27 -2.42 -19.31
C ILE A 602 -16.69 -2.97 -20.61
N ALA A 603 -15.37 -3.14 -20.70
CA ALA A 603 -14.71 -3.57 -21.94
C ALA A 603 -14.74 -5.09 -22.14
N TRP A 604 -14.73 -5.89 -21.07
CA TRP A 604 -14.49 -7.34 -21.12
C TRP A 604 -15.51 -8.18 -20.34
N GLY A 605 -16.41 -7.57 -19.59
CA GLY A 605 -17.47 -8.25 -18.84
C GLY A 605 -17.04 -8.95 -17.55
N GLY A 606 -15.82 -8.72 -17.04
CA GLY A 606 -15.33 -9.36 -15.83
C GLY A 606 -14.26 -8.55 -15.11
N ALA A 607 -13.92 -8.95 -13.87
CA ALA A 607 -12.89 -8.32 -13.07
C ALA A 607 -11.49 -8.54 -13.68
N PRO A 608 -10.56 -7.57 -13.55
CA PRO A 608 -9.20 -7.70 -14.08
C PRO A 608 -8.26 -8.53 -13.20
N TYR A 609 -8.70 -8.92 -12.03
CA TYR A 609 -7.93 -9.63 -11.00
C TYR A 609 -8.76 -10.73 -10.33
N LYS A 610 -8.08 -11.79 -9.87
CA LYS A 610 -8.67 -12.90 -9.09
C LYS A 610 -8.57 -12.65 -7.58
N ALA A 611 -7.53 -11.92 -7.15
CA ALA A 611 -7.33 -11.55 -5.76
C ALA A 611 -6.72 -10.14 -5.65
N VAL A 612 -6.98 -9.50 -4.50
CA VAL A 612 -6.45 -8.18 -4.14
C VAL A 612 -5.80 -8.27 -2.77
N LEU A 613 -4.50 -7.99 -2.71
CA LEU A 613 -3.74 -7.88 -1.47
C LEU A 613 -3.56 -6.39 -1.14
N THR A 614 -3.98 -6.01 0.04
CA THR A 614 -3.96 -4.60 0.46
C THR A 614 -2.98 -4.38 1.60
N HIS A 615 -2.12 -3.36 1.46
CA HIS A 615 -1.24 -2.93 2.55
C HIS A 615 -1.67 -1.57 3.12
N GLY A 616 -1.28 -1.32 4.39
CA GLY A 616 -1.42 -0.04 5.07
C GLY A 616 -0.39 0.98 4.57
N PHE A 617 -0.29 2.10 5.30
CA PHE A 617 0.66 3.17 5.01
C PHE A 617 1.88 3.08 5.93
N ILE A 618 2.94 3.77 5.55
CA ILE A 618 4.05 4.01 6.46
C ILE A 618 3.76 5.25 7.26
N VAL A 619 3.87 5.11 8.58
CA VAL A 619 3.57 6.14 9.58
C VAL A 619 4.80 6.39 10.45
N ASP A 620 4.84 7.55 11.09
CA ASP A 620 5.84 7.84 12.11
C ASP A 620 5.48 7.17 13.45
N LYS A 621 6.30 7.39 14.48
CA LYS A 621 6.07 6.89 15.85
C LYS A 621 4.74 7.34 16.44
N ASP A 622 4.22 8.49 16.00
CA ASP A 622 2.96 9.09 16.47
C ASP A 622 1.77 8.69 15.58
N ARG A 623 1.95 7.66 14.74
CA ARG A 623 0.99 7.13 13.76
C ARG A 623 0.50 8.17 12.75
N GLN A 624 1.31 9.20 12.44
CA GLN A 624 1.02 10.15 11.39
C GLN A 624 1.60 9.67 10.07
N LYS A 625 0.79 9.73 9.01
CA LYS A 625 1.22 9.30 7.66
C LYS A 625 2.43 10.12 7.19
N ILE A 626 3.51 9.44 6.87
CA ILE A 626 4.69 10.05 6.26
C ILE A 626 4.35 10.39 4.80
N SER A 627 4.24 11.67 4.50
CA SER A 627 3.94 12.15 3.15
C SER A 627 4.83 13.34 2.79
N LYS A 628 4.97 13.63 1.49
CA LYS A 628 5.74 14.79 0.98
C LYS A 628 5.28 16.16 1.53
N SER A 629 4.08 16.22 2.09
CA SER A 629 3.48 17.42 2.69
C SER A 629 3.48 17.41 4.23
N SER A 630 4.02 16.36 4.86
CA SER A 630 4.09 16.29 6.32
C SER A 630 5.23 17.15 6.85
N THR A 631 5.10 17.64 8.08
CA THR A 631 6.16 18.36 8.82
C THR A 631 7.27 17.42 9.31
N TYR A 632 7.26 16.17 8.91
CA TYR A 632 8.20 15.14 9.29
C TYR A 632 9.62 15.47 8.80
N GLN A 633 10.56 15.63 9.73
CA GLN A 633 11.93 16.08 9.47
C GLN A 633 12.90 14.96 9.07
N LYS A 634 12.49 13.68 9.12
CA LYS A 634 13.33 12.53 8.76
C LYS A 634 13.24 12.20 7.27
N PRO A 635 14.15 11.36 6.74
CA PRO A 635 14.12 10.96 5.33
C PRO A 635 12.76 10.37 4.90
N GLN A 636 12.28 10.77 3.73
CA GLN A 636 11.01 10.29 3.16
C GLN A 636 11.22 9.34 1.98
N THR A 637 12.44 9.32 1.42
CA THR A 637 12.77 8.52 0.24
C THR A 637 13.40 7.19 0.60
N ALA A 638 13.17 6.16 -0.21
CA ALA A 638 13.78 4.85 -0.06
C ALA A 638 15.31 4.92 -0.09
N ASP A 639 15.89 5.72 -0.99
CA ASP A 639 17.34 5.88 -1.13
C ASP A 639 18.00 6.36 0.15
N ALA A 640 17.38 7.27 0.88
CA ALA A 640 17.95 7.79 2.11
C ALA A 640 18.07 6.72 3.20
N TYR A 641 17.07 5.83 3.34
CA TYR A 641 17.13 4.70 4.26
C TYR A 641 18.12 3.62 3.79
N ILE A 642 18.12 3.32 2.49
CA ILE A 642 19.05 2.32 1.91
C ILE A 642 20.50 2.79 2.01
N ALA A 643 20.77 4.09 1.87
CA ALA A 643 22.11 4.64 2.05
C ALA A 643 22.66 4.50 3.48
N GLN A 644 21.79 4.35 4.47
CA GLN A 644 22.20 4.16 5.88
C GLN A 644 22.27 2.68 6.26
N HIS A 645 21.31 1.86 5.83
CA HIS A 645 21.10 0.51 6.34
C HIS A 645 21.36 -0.60 5.31
N GLY A 646 21.37 -0.27 4.01
CA GLY A 646 21.35 -1.26 2.92
C GLY A 646 19.92 -1.69 2.58
N ALA A 647 19.76 -2.24 1.38
CA ALA A 647 18.45 -2.67 0.88
C ALA A 647 17.91 -3.91 1.63
N ASP A 648 18.75 -4.90 1.93
CA ASP A 648 18.33 -6.10 2.67
C ASP A 648 17.75 -5.79 4.06
N VAL A 649 18.30 -4.80 4.77
CA VAL A 649 17.76 -4.40 6.08
C VAL A 649 16.40 -3.72 5.93
N ILE A 650 16.19 -2.89 4.90
CA ILE A 650 14.90 -2.26 4.63
C ILE A 650 13.86 -3.31 4.20
N ARG A 651 14.23 -4.26 3.35
CA ARG A 651 13.39 -5.39 2.96
C ARG A 651 13.01 -6.26 4.18
N LEU A 652 13.96 -6.51 5.06
CA LEU A 652 13.74 -7.29 6.28
C LEU A 652 12.82 -6.54 7.26
N TRP A 653 12.97 -5.20 7.37
CA TRP A 653 12.04 -4.38 8.15
C TRP A 653 10.61 -4.51 7.61
N ILE A 654 10.41 -4.37 6.31
CA ILE A 654 9.10 -4.53 5.68
C ILE A 654 8.53 -5.93 5.97
N ALA A 655 9.35 -6.97 5.80
CA ALA A 655 8.94 -8.34 6.06
C ALA A 655 8.65 -8.64 7.53
N SER A 656 9.26 -7.90 8.48
CA SER A 656 9.07 -8.07 9.92
C SER A 656 7.76 -7.50 10.44
N GLN A 657 7.07 -6.68 9.67
CA GLN A 657 5.84 -6.00 10.05
C GLN A 657 4.60 -6.69 9.47
N ASP A 658 3.47 -6.59 10.16
CA ASP A 658 2.19 -6.93 9.55
C ASP A 658 1.74 -5.79 8.65
N PHE A 659 2.06 -5.88 7.37
CA PHE A 659 1.81 -4.83 6.39
C PHE A 659 0.32 -4.61 6.07
N ARG A 660 -0.58 -5.46 6.58
CA ARG A 660 -2.04 -5.28 6.42
C ARG A 660 -2.57 -4.08 7.19
N ASP A 661 -1.81 -3.63 8.20
CA ASP A 661 -2.01 -2.41 8.95
C ASP A 661 -0.95 -1.35 8.62
N ASP A 662 -1.09 -0.14 9.18
CA ASP A 662 -0.10 0.93 9.04
C ASP A 662 1.20 0.57 9.78
N ILE A 663 2.32 0.74 9.09
CA ILE A 663 3.65 0.31 9.53
C ILE A 663 4.44 1.50 10.09
N PRO A 664 4.88 1.46 11.35
CA PRO A 664 5.75 2.49 11.88
C PRO A 664 7.19 2.35 11.37
N VAL A 665 7.86 3.48 11.14
CA VAL A 665 9.30 3.56 10.88
C VAL A 665 9.98 4.54 11.81
N ASP A 666 11.01 4.05 12.52
CA ASP A 666 11.93 4.87 13.28
C ASP A 666 13.33 4.23 13.38
N ASP A 667 14.28 4.95 13.94
CA ASP A 667 15.67 4.50 14.04
C ASP A 667 15.85 3.31 14.99
N GLU A 668 15.00 3.19 16.02
CA GLU A 668 15.04 2.08 16.99
C GLU A 668 14.54 0.78 16.34
N ILE A 669 13.43 0.85 15.61
CA ILE A 669 12.89 -0.29 14.86
C ILE A 669 13.95 -0.78 13.86
N LEU A 670 14.55 0.12 13.09
CA LEU A 670 15.55 -0.25 12.09
C LEU A 670 16.84 -0.80 12.72
N LYS A 671 17.23 -0.30 13.90
CA LYS A 671 18.34 -0.86 14.67
C LYS A 671 18.05 -2.29 15.10
N ASN A 672 16.88 -2.56 15.66
CA ASN A 672 16.47 -3.90 16.11
C ASN A 672 16.42 -4.89 14.94
N VAL A 673 15.91 -4.46 13.79
CA VAL A 673 15.94 -5.26 12.56
C VAL A 673 17.38 -5.50 12.10
N GLY A 674 18.27 -4.53 12.24
CA GLY A 674 19.69 -4.67 11.98
C GLY A 674 20.36 -5.74 12.86
N GLU A 675 19.94 -5.91 14.13
CA GLU A 675 20.43 -7.01 14.99
C GLU A 675 19.92 -8.38 14.49
N ALA A 676 18.65 -8.48 14.12
CA ALA A 676 18.12 -9.70 13.52
C ALA A 676 18.83 -10.06 12.20
N TYR A 677 19.12 -9.06 11.36
CA TYR A 677 19.94 -9.25 10.15
C TYR A 677 21.31 -9.84 10.49
N ARG A 678 21.99 -9.30 11.53
CA ARG A 678 23.29 -9.82 11.97
C ARG A 678 23.18 -11.26 12.46
N LEU A 679 22.12 -11.62 13.16
CA LEU A 679 21.87 -13.00 13.60
C LEU A 679 21.78 -13.95 12.40
N PHE A 680 20.99 -13.63 11.38
CA PHE A 680 20.88 -14.45 10.18
C PHE A 680 22.22 -14.58 9.46
N ARG A 681 22.96 -13.50 9.28
CA ARG A 681 24.26 -13.51 8.64
C ARG A 681 25.28 -14.33 9.42
N ASN A 682 25.32 -14.21 10.75
CA ASN A 682 26.21 -14.98 11.62
C ASN A 682 25.87 -16.47 11.59
N THR A 683 24.58 -16.82 11.50
CA THR A 683 24.11 -18.20 11.33
C THR A 683 24.65 -18.79 10.03
N PHE A 684 24.49 -18.11 8.90
CA PHE A 684 25.08 -18.55 7.63
C PHE A 684 26.60 -18.68 7.72
N ARG A 685 27.26 -17.70 8.31
CA ARG A 685 28.72 -17.73 8.46
C ARG A 685 29.18 -18.91 9.29
N PHE A 686 28.52 -19.22 10.42
CA PHE A 686 28.85 -20.39 11.25
C PHE A 686 28.72 -21.68 10.45
N GLN A 687 27.61 -21.82 9.71
CA GLN A 687 27.36 -23.02 8.92
C GLN A 687 28.40 -23.17 7.80
N LEU A 688 28.60 -22.14 6.99
CA LEU A 688 29.58 -22.15 5.89
C LEU A 688 31.01 -22.39 6.39
N SER A 689 31.40 -21.80 7.52
CA SER A 689 32.72 -21.93 8.04
C SER A 689 33.04 -23.31 8.61
N ASN A 690 32.01 -24.09 8.93
CA ASN A 690 32.18 -25.48 9.43
C ASN A 690 31.96 -26.54 8.34
N LEU A 691 31.63 -26.09 7.12
CA LEU A 691 31.48 -26.95 5.95
C LEU A 691 32.68 -26.88 4.99
N PHE A 692 33.77 -26.23 5.39
CA PHE A 692 34.93 -25.95 4.54
C PHE A 692 35.59 -27.22 3.93
N ASP A 693 35.46 -28.38 4.59
CA ASP A 693 35.98 -29.67 4.20
C ASP A 693 34.88 -30.74 3.97
N PHE A 694 33.64 -30.26 3.67
CA PHE A 694 32.47 -31.09 3.44
C PHE A 694 31.99 -30.98 2.02
N THR A 695 31.82 -32.12 1.38
CA THR A 695 31.19 -32.27 0.07
C THR A 695 30.03 -33.27 0.21
N ALA A 696 28.81 -32.86 -0.08
CA ALA A 696 27.63 -33.68 0.14
C ALA A 696 27.70 -35.07 -0.51
N ASP A 697 28.16 -35.14 -1.76
CA ASP A 697 28.26 -36.40 -2.52
C ASP A 697 29.25 -37.41 -1.92
N GLN A 698 30.23 -36.95 -1.15
CA GLN A 698 31.32 -37.78 -0.60
C GLN A 698 31.19 -38.03 0.90
N ASN A 699 30.63 -37.05 1.61
CA ASN A 699 30.73 -36.98 3.07
C ASN A 699 29.37 -37.04 3.78
N ALA A 700 28.23 -36.99 3.02
CA ALA A 700 26.91 -37.00 3.65
C ALA A 700 26.64 -38.36 4.35
N VAL A 701 26.13 -38.28 5.58
CA VAL A 701 25.72 -39.43 6.37
C VAL A 701 24.24 -39.67 6.14
N PRO A 702 23.84 -40.93 5.82
CA PRO A 702 22.42 -41.30 5.74
C PRO A 702 21.67 -40.99 7.04
N LEU A 703 20.42 -40.52 6.95
CA LEU A 703 19.59 -40.10 8.09
C LEU A 703 19.55 -41.14 9.23
N ALA A 704 19.42 -42.40 8.88
CA ALA A 704 19.35 -43.52 9.87
C ALA A 704 20.66 -43.73 10.63
N GLN A 705 21.78 -43.20 10.14
CA GLN A 705 23.12 -43.27 10.76
C GLN A 705 23.51 -41.98 11.46
N MET A 706 22.67 -40.95 11.34
CA MET A 706 22.94 -39.65 11.96
C MET A 706 22.68 -39.73 13.48
N ASP A 707 23.44 -38.90 14.18
CA ASP A 707 23.30 -38.74 15.65
C ASP A 707 21.93 -38.12 16.03
N LEU A 708 21.50 -38.36 17.25
CA LEU A 708 20.25 -37.90 17.83
C LEU A 708 20.09 -36.36 17.68
N LEU A 709 21.13 -35.60 18.04
CA LEU A 709 21.10 -34.15 18.01
C LEU A 709 20.92 -33.62 16.59
N ASP A 710 21.57 -34.25 15.61
CA ASP A 710 21.53 -33.85 14.20
C ASP A 710 20.16 -34.19 13.60
N ARG A 711 19.61 -35.37 13.92
CA ARG A 711 18.25 -35.76 13.53
C ARG A 711 17.19 -34.81 14.14
N TRP A 712 17.36 -34.43 15.43
CA TRP A 712 16.52 -33.43 16.06
C TRP A 712 16.58 -32.07 15.35
N ALA A 713 17.76 -31.60 14.99
CA ALA A 713 17.91 -30.35 14.29
C ALA A 713 17.24 -30.35 12.89
N LEU A 714 17.29 -31.51 12.18
CA LEU A 714 16.55 -31.70 10.93
C LEU A 714 15.05 -31.78 11.15
N HIS A 715 14.58 -32.40 12.25
CA HIS A 715 13.17 -32.40 12.63
C HIS A 715 12.64 -30.98 12.85
N GLN A 716 13.40 -30.14 13.60
CA GLN A 716 13.04 -28.73 13.81
C GLN A 716 13.06 -27.94 12.50
N THR A 717 14.01 -28.23 11.60
CA THR A 717 14.09 -27.61 10.27
C THR A 717 12.87 -27.98 9.41
N ALA A 718 12.41 -29.21 9.47
CA ALA A 718 11.19 -29.66 8.79
C ALA A 718 9.94 -28.92 9.30
N GLY A 719 9.87 -28.67 10.61
CA GLY A 719 8.85 -27.83 11.23
C GLY A 719 8.87 -26.40 10.68
N LEU A 720 10.07 -25.79 10.66
CA LEU A 720 10.28 -24.45 10.14
C LEU A 720 9.85 -24.33 8.66
N ILE A 721 10.26 -25.27 7.80
CA ILE A 721 9.87 -25.26 6.37
C ILE A 721 8.35 -25.27 6.23
N ALA A 722 7.66 -26.13 6.97
CA ALA A 722 6.20 -26.26 6.89
C ALA A 722 5.48 -24.97 7.31
N GLU A 723 5.85 -24.41 8.49
CA GLU A 723 5.20 -23.22 9.01
C GLU A 723 5.55 -21.96 8.18
N CYS A 724 6.79 -21.83 7.71
CA CYS A 724 7.14 -20.75 6.80
C CYS A 724 6.39 -20.84 5.47
N THR A 725 6.25 -22.04 4.91
CA THR A 725 5.48 -22.23 3.67
C THR A 725 4.04 -21.79 3.84
N LYS A 726 3.40 -22.21 4.95
CA LYS A 726 2.03 -21.81 5.29
C LYS A 726 1.90 -20.31 5.46
N ALA A 727 2.85 -19.68 6.14
CA ALA A 727 2.85 -18.24 6.35
C ALA A 727 3.06 -17.44 5.04
N TYR A 728 3.95 -17.90 4.15
CA TYR A 728 4.12 -17.30 2.83
C TYR A 728 2.87 -17.44 1.94
N ASP A 729 2.22 -18.61 1.97
CA ASP A 729 0.98 -18.83 1.20
C ASP A 729 -0.17 -17.94 1.69
N ALA A 730 -0.17 -17.58 2.99
CA ALA A 730 -1.11 -16.65 3.61
C ALA A 730 -0.68 -15.18 3.51
N TYR A 731 0.45 -14.87 2.87
CA TYR A 731 1.06 -13.54 2.83
C TYR A 731 1.36 -12.96 4.23
N GLU A 732 1.64 -13.81 5.22
CA GLU A 732 1.99 -13.44 6.60
C GLU A 732 3.52 -13.38 6.78
N PHE A 733 4.18 -12.46 6.11
CA PHE A 733 5.65 -12.40 6.06
C PHE A 733 6.28 -12.13 7.43
N HIS A 734 5.61 -11.38 8.30
CA HIS A 734 6.04 -11.15 9.68
C HIS A 734 6.14 -12.44 10.50
N ARG A 735 5.27 -13.42 10.24
CA ARG A 735 5.39 -14.76 10.88
C ARG A 735 6.61 -15.51 10.40
N VAL A 736 6.91 -15.44 9.09
CA VAL A 736 8.13 -16.05 8.55
C VAL A 736 9.38 -15.45 9.21
N TYR A 737 9.42 -14.11 9.30
CA TYR A 737 10.49 -13.41 10.01
C TYR A 737 10.64 -13.91 11.45
N GLN A 738 9.54 -13.97 12.22
CA GLN A 738 9.54 -14.42 13.61
C GLN A 738 10.02 -15.86 13.76
N LEU A 739 9.49 -16.77 12.92
CA LEU A 739 9.87 -18.19 12.92
C LEU A 739 11.37 -18.38 12.63
N CYS A 740 11.87 -17.73 11.58
CA CYS A 740 13.30 -17.82 11.22
C CYS A 740 14.19 -17.19 12.28
N ASN A 741 13.79 -16.04 12.85
CA ASN A 741 14.56 -15.37 13.91
C ASN A 741 14.64 -16.24 15.18
N GLN A 742 13.51 -16.79 15.62
CA GLN A 742 13.48 -17.70 16.77
C GLN A 742 14.29 -18.98 16.52
N PHE A 743 14.18 -19.56 15.34
CA PHE A 743 14.94 -20.74 14.96
C PHE A 743 16.46 -20.47 15.00
N CYS A 744 16.91 -19.35 14.42
CA CYS A 744 18.31 -18.98 14.43
C CYS A 744 18.83 -18.65 15.84
N ALA A 745 18.05 -17.95 16.66
CA ALA A 745 18.48 -17.53 18.00
C ALA A 745 18.47 -18.70 18.99
N VAL A 746 17.37 -19.42 19.07
CA VAL A 746 17.11 -20.42 20.13
C VAL A 746 17.55 -21.82 19.68
N THR A 747 17.00 -22.29 18.57
CA THR A 747 17.28 -23.67 18.12
C THR A 747 18.72 -23.81 17.66
N LEU A 748 19.20 -22.90 16.82
CA LEU A 748 20.55 -22.98 16.28
C LEU A 748 21.58 -22.38 17.23
N SER A 749 21.58 -21.11 17.49
CA SER A 749 22.66 -20.41 18.16
C SER A 749 22.80 -20.85 19.62
N ALA A 750 21.72 -20.81 20.40
CA ALA A 750 21.75 -21.13 21.83
C ALA A 750 21.83 -22.65 22.15
N THR A 751 21.47 -23.50 21.18
CA THR A 751 21.41 -24.94 21.42
C THR A 751 22.33 -25.71 20.46
N TYR A 752 21.93 -25.85 19.20
CA TYR A 752 22.59 -26.75 18.26
C TYR A 752 24.02 -26.36 17.96
N HIS A 753 24.26 -25.13 17.51
CA HIS A 753 25.60 -24.64 17.17
C HIS A 753 26.52 -24.60 18.40
N ASP A 754 25.99 -24.34 19.60
CA ASP A 754 26.78 -24.30 20.82
C ASP A 754 27.30 -25.69 21.20
N VAL A 755 26.45 -26.70 21.16
CA VAL A 755 26.80 -28.10 21.45
C VAL A 755 27.79 -28.65 20.42
N LEU A 756 27.61 -28.32 19.14
CA LEU A 756 28.40 -28.86 18.04
C LEU A 756 29.87 -28.44 18.04
N LYS A 757 30.26 -27.37 18.73
CA LYS A 757 31.65 -26.83 18.69
C LYS A 757 32.68 -27.88 19.02
N ASP A 758 32.43 -28.72 20.04
CA ASP A 758 33.34 -29.77 20.40
C ASP A 758 33.52 -30.83 19.31
N ARG A 759 32.39 -31.30 18.70
CA ARG A 759 32.42 -32.25 17.57
C ARG A 759 33.17 -31.70 16.37
N LEU A 760 32.85 -30.49 15.98
CA LEU A 760 33.35 -29.88 14.74
C LEU A 760 34.85 -29.56 14.84
N TYR A 761 35.32 -29.17 16.04
CA TYR A 761 36.69 -28.65 16.18
C TYR A 761 37.67 -29.68 16.69
N THR A 762 37.23 -30.64 17.50
CA THR A 762 38.17 -31.54 18.23
C THR A 762 38.20 -32.99 17.70
N LEU A 763 37.18 -33.42 17.00
CA LEU A 763 37.16 -34.75 16.36
C LEU A 763 37.96 -34.76 15.06
N GLY A 764 38.35 -35.97 14.61
CA GLY A 764 39.05 -36.16 13.34
C GLY A 764 38.16 -35.82 12.13
N THR A 765 38.81 -35.54 11.00
CA THR A 765 38.15 -35.09 9.77
C THR A 765 36.99 -36.01 9.34
N ASN A 766 37.21 -37.32 9.37
CA ASN A 766 36.23 -38.30 8.92
C ASN A 766 35.43 -38.97 10.05
N HIS A 767 35.51 -38.42 11.27
CA HIS A 767 34.79 -39.00 12.40
C HIS A 767 33.27 -38.99 12.16
N PRO A 768 32.55 -40.13 12.38
CA PRO A 768 31.12 -40.22 12.05
C PRO A 768 30.22 -39.12 12.65
N LEU A 769 30.45 -38.75 13.91
CA LEU A 769 29.67 -37.68 14.58
C LEU A 769 29.96 -36.31 13.95
N ARG A 770 31.19 -36.06 13.51
CA ARG A 770 31.54 -34.80 12.83
C ARG A 770 30.85 -34.72 11.45
N ARG A 771 30.90 -35.81 10.67
CA ARG A 771 30.25 -35.88 9.35
C ARG A 771 28.71 -35.84 9.48
N SER A 772 28.15 -36.47 10.53
CA SER A 772 26.71 -36.35 10.85
C SER A 772 26.33 -34.89 11.09
N ALA A 773 27.07 -34.19 11.95
CA ALA A 773 26.83 -32.76 12.21
C ALA A 773 26.96 -31.89 10.95
N GLN A 774 27.98 -32.10 10.13
CA GLN A 774 28.18 -31.38 8.88
C GLN A 774 27.07 -31.64 7.88
N THR A 775 26.54 -32.87 7.79
CA THR A 775 25.41 -33.24 6.97
C THR A 775 24.15 -32.45 7.38
N ALA A 776 23.88 -32.40 8.69
CA ALA A 776 22.75 -31.61 9.19
C ALA A 776 22.95 -30.11 8.94
N LEU A 777 24.13 -29.55 9.22
CA LEU A 777 24.43 -28.15 8.94
C LEU A 777 24.25 -27.79 7.46
N HIS A 778 24.66 -28.68 6.54
CA HIS A 778 24.47 -28.49 5.09
C HIS A 778 22.97 -28.39 4.73
N HIS A 779 22.16 -29.31 5.21
CA HIS A 779 20.72 -29.30 4.93
C HIS A 779 20.00 -28.11 5.59
N ILE A 780 20.37 -27.75 6.81
CA ILE A 780 19.83 -26.57 7.51
C ILE A 780 20.19 -25.31 6.75
N PHE A 781 21.45 -25.16 6.34
CA PHE A 781 21.90 -24.01 5.54
C PHE A 781 21.10 -23.88 4.25
N GLN A 782 21.00 -24.96 3.45
CA GLN A 782 20.27 -24.94 2.20
C GLN A 782 18.78 -24.60 2.40
N SER A 783 18.17 -25.08 3.46
CA SER A 783 16.76 -24.79 3.76
C SER A 783 16.59 -23.34 4.20
N LEU A 784 17.37 -22.88 5.15
CA LEU A 784 17.26 -21.56 5.75
C LEU A 784 17.57 -20.44 4.76
N VAL A 785 18.59 -20.60 3.92
CA VAL A 785 18.93 -19.59 2.90
C VAL A 785 17.82 -19.43 1.87
N LYS A 786 17.14 -20.53 1.50
CA LYS A 786 15.98 -20.51 0.58
C LYS A 786 14.77 -19.86 1.24
N LEU A 787 14.49 -20.15 2.52
CA LEU A 787 13.38 -19.53 3.25
C LEU A 787 13.53 -18.02 3.39
N LEU A 788 14.76 -17.53 3.53
CA LEU A 788 15.08 -16.11 3.68
C LEU A 788 15.33 -15.37 2.36
N ALA A 789 15.51 -16.08 1.23
CA ALA A 789 15.84 -15.48 -0.06
C ALA A 789 14.84 -14.43 -0.56
N PRO A 790 13.51 -14.54 -0.34
CA PRO A 790 12.57 -13.49 -0.72
C PRO A 790 12.77 -12.18 0.06
N PHE A 791 13.29 -12.23 1.29
CA PHE A 791 13.51 -11.07 2.16
C PHE A 791 14.92 -10.52 2.01
N LEU A 792 15.93 -11.36 2.30
CA LEU A 792 17.36 -11.03 2.28
C LEU A 792 17.95 -11.37 0.92
N THR A 793 17.40 -10.75 -0.11
CA THR A 793 17.64 -11.15 -1.50
C THR A 793 19.11 -11.07 -1.91
N PHE A 794 19.86 -10.09 -1.37
CA PHE A 794 21.28 -9.92 -1.65
C PHE A 794 22.13 -10.86 -0.79
N THR A 795 21.87 -10.91 0.52
CA THR A 795 22.64 -11.71 1.47
C THR A 795 22.42 -13.21 1.25
N ALA A 796 21.19 -13.62 0.89
CA ALA A 796 20.91 -15.02 0.60
C ALA A 796 21.64 -15.48 -0.68
N ASP A 797 21.68 -14.65 -1.71
CA ASP A 797 22.39 -14.96 -2.95
C ASP A 797 23.90 -14.99 -2.73
N GLU A 798 24.43 -14.06 -1.92
CA GLU A 798 25.84 -14.09 -1.50
C GLU A 798 26.19 -15.38 -0.73
N ALA A 799 25.38 -15.73 0.28
CA ALA A 799 25.62 -16.92 1.09
C ALA A 799 25.50 -18.20 0.25
N TRP A 800 24.53 -18.27 -0.65
CA TRP A 800 24.37 -19.38 -1.57
C TRP A 800 25.59 -19.56 -2.47
N ASN A 801 26.06 -18.49 -3.10
CA ASN A 801 27.22 -18.54 -3.98
C ASN A 801 28.48 -19.04 -3.23
N PHE A 802 28.76 -18.54 -2.03
CA PHE A 802 29.85 -19.06 -1.20
C PHE A 802 29.64 -20.53 -0.79
N GLY A 803 28.39 -20.91 -0.51
CA GLY A 803 28.07 -22.29 -0.08
C GLY A 803 28.15 -23.33 -1.21
N THR A 804 27.96 -22.92 -2.46
CA THR A 804 27.98 -23.85 -3.62
C THR A 804 29.25 -23.79 -4.43
N THR A 805 29.85 -22.63 -4.59
CA THR A 805 31.00 -22.41 -5.46
C THR A 805 32.26 -21.91 -4.75
N GLY A 806 32.13 -21.49 -3.48
CA GLY A 806 33.21 -20.81 -2.77
C GLY A 806 33.50 -19.38 -3.24
N GLN A 807 32.70 -18.83 -4.15
CA GLN A 807 32.94 -17.51 -4.75
C GLN A 807 31.83 -16.53 -4.36
N GLU A 808 32.14 -15.23 -4.41
CA GLU A 808 31.14 -14.18 -4.13
C GLU A 808 30.03 -14.10 -5.19
N PHE A 809 30.36 -14.33 -6.43
CA PHE A 809 29.45 -14.26 -7.57
C PHE A 809 29.46 -15.56 -8.35
N SER A 810 28.27 -16.08 -8.65
CA SER A 810 28.08 -17.28 -9.46
C SER A 810 26.80 -17.14 -10.28
N PRO A 811 26.75 -17.70 -11.50
CA PRO A 811 25.52 -17.76 -12.27
C PRO A 811 24.46 -18.66 -11.62
N ASP A 812 24.87 -19.57 -10.71
CA ASP A 812 23.95 -20.37 -9.88
C ASP A 812 23.40 -19.54 -8.73
N SER A 813 22.43 -18.68 -9.03
CA SER A 813 21.78 -17.84 -8.05
C SER A 813 20.78 -18.61 -7.17
N ILE A 814 20.63 -18.22 -5.91
CA ILE A 814 19.57 -18.72 -5.02
C ILE A 814 18.17 -18.49 -5.61
N HIS A 815 17.99 -17.43 -6.38
CA HIS A 815 16.72 -17.08 -7.02
C HIS A 815 16.33 -18.00 -8.18
N LEU A 816 17.24 -18.84 -8.64
CA LEU A 816 16.98 -19.93 -9.54
C LEU A 816 16.59 -21.22 -8.82
N GLN A 817 16.74 -21.31 -7.50
CA GLN A 817 16.49 -22.53 -6.78
C GLN A 817 15.00 -22.75 -6.51
N ASP A 818 14.64 -24.02 -6.30
CA ASP A 818 13.31 -24.40 -5.91
C ASP A 818 13.13 -24.27 -4.40
N TRP A 819 11.89 -24.04 -3.96
CA TRP A 819 11.52 -23.96 -2.56
C TRP A 819 11.92 -25.23 -1.81
N PRO A 820 12.39 -25.14 -0.56
CA PRO A 820 12.81 -26.33 0.16
C PRO A 820 11.66 -27.28 0.38
N THR A 821 11.90 -28.55 0.10
CA THR A 821 10.98 -29.65 0.41
C THR A 821 11.40 -30.30 1.72
N ILE A 822 10.46 -30.99 2.38
CA ILE A 822 10.74 -31.75 3.60
C ILE A 822 11.03 -33.18 3.19
N PRO A 823 12.29 -33.67 3.33
CA PRO A 823 12.61 -35.06 3.03
C PRO A 823 11.87 -36.03 3.95
N VAL A 824 11.57 -37.21 3.43
CA VAL A 824 10.94 -38.28 4.18
C VAL A 824 11.83 -38.69 5.36
N GLY A 825 11.25 -38.81 6.53
CA GLY A 825 11.94 -39.22 7.75
C GLY A 825 12.51 -38.08 8.59
N TRP A 826 12.52 -36.82 8.10
CA TRP A 826 12.96 -35.70 8.95
C TRP A 826 12.00 -35.42 10.11
N ARG A 827 10.71 -35.74 9.97
CA ARG A 827 9.76 -35.62 11.08
C ARG A 827 9.68 -36.92 11.88
N GLU A 828 10.13 -36.90 13.13
CA GLU A 828 10.18 -38.04 14.03
C GLU A 828 9.69 -37.63 15.43
N ALA A 829 8.45 -37.99 15.76
CA ALA A 829 7.81 -37.55 17.01
C ALA A 829 8.53 -38.05 18.27
N GLY A 830 9.14 -39.21 18.22
CA GLY A 830 9.90 -39.78 19.37
C GLY A 830 11.14 -38.96 19.70
N ILE A 831 11.84 -38.44 18.70
CA ILE A 831 13.01 -37.54 18.88
C ILE A 831 12.59 -36.22 19.52
N GLU A 832 11.47 -35.65 19.09
CA GLU A 832 10.99 -34.41 19.67
C GLU A 832 10.69 -34.53 21.15
N SER A 833 10.01 -35.62 21.58
CA SER A 833 9.66 -35.86 22.97
C SER A 833 10.92 -36.04 23.84
N ASP A 834 11.86 -36.90 23.40
CA ASP A 834 13.10 -37.14 24.14
C ASP A 834 13.93 -35.86 24.28
N MET A 835 14.14 -35.13 23.16
CA MET A 835 14.94 -33.91 23.16
C MET A 835 14.29 -32.77 23.95
N ASN A 836 12.97 -32.63 23.95
CA ASN A 836 12.30 -31.65 24.78
C ASN A 836 12.57 -31.92 26.28
N THR A 837 12.54 -33.20 26.71
CA THR A 837 12.89 -33.59 28.09
C THR A 837 14.35 -33.27 28.39
N LEU A 838 15.25 -33.61 27.47
CA LEU A 838 16.70 -33.37 27.66
C LEU A 838 17.04 -31.87 27.67
N LEU A 839 16.37 -31.05 26.87
CA LEU A 839 16.57 -29.58 26.85
C LEU A 839 16.02 -28.92 28.13
N GLN A 840 14.90 -29.38 28.67
CA GLN A 840 14.42 -28.96 29.99
C GLN A 840 15.45 -29.30 31.08
N LEU A 841 16.04 -30.52 31.04
CA LEU A 841 17.11 -30.89 31.93
C LEU A 841 18.35 -30.01 31.75
N ARG A 842 18.74 -29.67 30.49
CA ARG A 842 19.84 -28.74 30.18
C ARG A 842 19.61 -27.36 30.81
N THR A 843 18.37 -26.88 30.82
CA THR A 843 18.04 -25.59 31.47
C THR A 843 18.35 -25.65 32.95
N LYS A 844 17.93 -26.70 33.64
CA LYS A 844 18.22 -26.92 35.07
C LYS A 844 19.74 -27.09 35.34
N VAL A 845 20.44 -27.76 34.43
CA VAL A 845 21.92 -27.88 34.51
C VAL A 845 22.56 -26.50 34.45
N ASN A 846 22.14 -25.64 33.52
CA ASN A 846 22.68 -24.28 33.41
C ASN A 846 22.39 -23.45 34.67
N GLU A 847 21.19 -23.56 35.24
CA GLU A 847 20.80 -22.95 36.51
C GLU A 847 21.69 -23.43 37.68
N THR A 848 22.09 -24.71 37.70
CA THR A 848 22.97 -25.31 38.70
C THR A 848 24.41 -24.84 38.53
N LEU A 849 24.88 -24.68 37.28
CA LEU A 849 26.29 -24.31 37.01
C LEU A 849 26.54 -22.80 37.18
N GLU A 850 25.52 -21.95 36.99
CA GLU A 850 25.72 -20.49 37.00
C GLU A 850 26.21 -19.96 38.39
N PRO A 851 25.66 -20.38 39.54
CA PRO A 851 26.20 -19.96 40.85
C PRO A 851 27.65 -20.37 41.05
N LEU A 852 28.04 -21.56 40.58
CA LEU A 852 29.43 -22.04 40.68
C LEU A 852 30.39 -21.22 39.81
N ARG A 853 29.89 -20.75 38.67
CA ARG A 853 30.65 -19.87 37.78
C ARG A 853 30.83 -18.49 38.41
N GLN A 854 29.76 -17.92 38.98
CA GLN A 854 29.81 -16.64 39.68
C GLN A 854 30.69 -16.67 40.92
N ALA A 855 30.71 -17.78 41.64
CA ALA A 855 31.62 -18.00 42.79
C ALA A 855 33.08 -18.28 42.40
N GLY A 856 33.36 -18.44 41.08
CA GLY A 856 34.72 -18.78 40.60
C GLY A 856 35.14 -20.23 40.89
N THR A 857 34.22 -21.09 41.35
CA THR A 857 34.46 -22.52 41.60
C THR A 857 34.77 -23.24 40.30
N ILE A 858 34.08 -22.89 39.22
CA ILE A 858 34.34 -23.34 37.85
C ILE A 858 34.57 -22.13 36.93
N GLY A 859 35.49 -22.24 35.98
CA GLY A 859 35.75 -21.19 34.98
C GLY A 859 34.92 -21.40 33.74
N LYS A 860 34.68 -22.65 33.33
CA LYS A 860 33.88 -23.06 32.17
C LYS A 860 32.98 -24.23 32.55
N ALA A 861 31.90 -24.46 31.86
CA ALA A 861 31.01 -25.60 32.09
C ALA A 861 31.76 -26.95 31.97
N LEU A 862 32.75 -27.07 31.09
CA LEU A 862 33.65 -28.23 30.97
C LEU A 862 34.44 -28.55 32.23
N ASP A 863 34.61 -27.61 33.17
CA ASP A 863 35.31 -27.85 34.44
C ASP A 863 34.42 -28.63 35.45
N ALA A 864 33.15 -28.86 35.13
CA ALA A 864 32.19 -29.48 36.03
C ALA A 864 32.04 -30.97 35.78
N VAL A 865 31.82 -31.67 36.89
CA VAL A 865 31.21 -33.00 36.98
C VAL A 865 29.81 -32.81 37.55
N LEU A 866 28.82 -33.33 36.84
CA LEU A 866 27.41 -33.22 37.18
C LEU A 866 26.86 -34.53 37.70
N THR A 867 26.06 -34.48 38.77
CA THR A 867 25.27 -35.61 39.25
C THR A 867 23.79 -35.29 39.18
N VAL A 868 23.05 -36.14 38.51
CA VAL A 868 21.59 -36.02 38.36
C VAL A 868 20.95 -37.13 39.21
N THR A 869 20.19 -36.74 40.24
CA THR A 869 19.51 -37.64 41.14
C THR A 869 18.02 -37.53 40.99
N SER A 870 17.29 -38.63 40.82
CA SER A 870 15.83 -38.65 40.77
C SER A 870 15.32 -40.05 41.05
N ALA A 871 14.01 -40.23 41.20
CA ALA A 871 13.38 -41.54 41.27
C ALA A 871 13.65 -42.35 39.98
N PRO A 872 13.83 -43.70 40.07
CA PRO A 872 14.12 -44.53 38.91
C PRO A 872 13.09 -44.48 37.80
N ASP A 873 11.83 -44.16 38.14
CA ASP A 873 10.69 -44.05 37.25
C ASP A 873 10.41 -42.60 36.80
N ASP A 874 11.24 -41.64 37.24
CA ASP A 874 11.12 -40.24 36.76
C ASP A 874 11.35 -40.17 35.24
N PRO A 875 10.39 -39.60 34.47
CA PRO A 875 10.52 -39.47 33.01
C PRO A 875 11.82 -38.80 32.54
N CYS A 876 12.30 -37.79 33.29
CA CYS A 876 13.57 -37.12 32.95
C CYS A 876 14.75 -38.07 33.10
N LEU A 877 14.78 -38.88 34.19
CA LEU A 877 15.87 -39.85 34.43
C LEU A 877 15.83 -40.99 33.41
N VAL A 878 14.64 -41.50 33.08
CA VAL A 878 14.47 -42.56 32.09
C VAL A 878 15.00 -42.13 30.73
N VAL A 879 14.66 -40.92 30.28
CA VAL A 879 15.15 -40.36 29.00
C VAL A 879 16.65 -40.05 29.08
N ALA A 880 17.13 -39.54 30.20
CA ALA A 880 18.56 -39.32 30.42
C ALA A 880 19.35 -40.63 30.37
N GLU A 881 18.86 -41.74 30.99
CA GLU A 881 19.50 -43.06 30.91
C GLU A 881 19.55 -43.59 29.46
N LYS A 882 18.45 -43.46 28.72
CA LYS A 882 18.37 -43.83 27.28
C LYS A 882 19.48 -43.15 26.45
N HIS A 883 19.83 -41.93 26.81
CA HIS A 883 20.79 -41.10 26.07
C HIS A 883 22.05 -40.76 26.90
N ARG A 884 22.45 -41.61 27.88
CA ARG A 884 23.51 -41.37 28.85
C ARG A 884 24.84 -40.93 28.23
N SER A 885 25.25 -41.54 27.13
CA SER A 885 26.49 -41.21 26.44
C SER A 885 26.51 -39.82 25.80
N PHE A 886 25.36 -39.27 25.48
CA PHE A 886 25.18 -37.96 24.85
C PHE A 886 25.10 -36.80 25.86
N LEU A 887 24.74 -37.07 27.12
CA LEU A 887 24.53 -36.05 28.14
C LEU A 887 25.72 -35.13 28.38
N PRO A 888 26.96 -35.62 28.50
CA PRO A 888 28.14 -34.74 28.73
C PRO A 888 28.35 -33.72 27.59
N GLU A 889 27.98 -34.11 26.36
CA GLU A 889 28.05 -33.26 25.21
C GLU A 889 26.93 -32.24 25.20
N LEU A 890 25.67 -32.66 25.40
CA LEU A 890 24.52 -31.82 25.45
C LEU A 890 24.62 -30.74 26.53
N PHE A 891 25.14 -31.06 27.69
CA PHE A 891 25.30 -30.14 28.81
C PHE A 891 26.62 -29.36 28.75
N ILE A 892 27.51 -29.72 27.83
CA ILE A 892 28.86 -29.15 27.67
C ILE A 892 29.67 -29.29 28.98
N VAL A 893 29.57 -30.43 29.67
CA VAL A 893 30.31 -30.75 30.88
C VAL A 893 31.27 -31.88 30.61
N SER A 894 32.28 -32.09 31.52
CA SER A 894 33.24 -33.18 31.33
C SER A 894 32.66 -34.54 31.68
N HIS A 895 31.80 -34.64 32.69
CA HIS A 895 31.22 -35.92 33.13
C HIS A 895 29.80 -35.73 33.68
N VAL A 896 28.92 -36.72 33.46
CA VAL A 896 27.55 -36.79 34.02
C VAL A 896 27.34 -38.13 34.67
N THR A 897 26.97 -38.12 35.95
CA THR A 897 26.57 -39.32 36.72
C THR A 897 25.04 -39.29 36.88
N LEU A 898 24.36 -40.37 36.50
CA LEU A 898 22.96 -40.59 36.80
C LEU A 898 22.88 -41.47 38.07
N ALA A 899 22.20 -40.98 39.11
CA ALA A 899 22.08 -41.61 40.42
C ALA A 899 20.61 -41.84 40.77
N PRO A 900 19.99 -42.98 40.33
CA PRO A 900 18.63 -43.31 40.72
C PRO A 900 18.52 -43.51 42.23
N GLN A 901 17.59 -42.76 42.87
CA GLN A 901 17.38 -42.87 44.32
C GLN A 901 15.88 -42.87 44.60
N ALA A 902 15.40 -43.94 45.24
CA ALA A 902 13.98 -44.09 45.54
C ALA A 902 13.42 -42.88 46.33
N ALA A 903 12.22 -42.45 46.00
CA ALA A 903 11.50 -41.32 46.60
C ALA A 903 12.19 -39.94 46.52
N SER A 904 13.17 -39.77 45.66
CA SER A 904 13.84 -38.48 45.42
C SER A 904 13.17 -37.68 44.31
N SER A 905 12.95 -36.37 44.49
CA SER A 905 12.65 -35.45 43.43
C SER A 905 13.90 -35.17 42.58
N LEU A 906 13.73 -34.75 41.34
CA LEU A 906 14.84 -34.36 40.44
C LEU A 906 15.71 -33.30 41.10
N ASN A 907 16.96 -33.65 41.39
CA ASN A 907 17.98 -32.80 41.98
C ASN A 907 19.27 -32.89 41.19
N LEU A 908 19.92 -31.72 40.99
CA LEU A 908 21.19 -31.62 40.28
C LEU A 908 22.23 -31.03 41.19
N THR A 909 23.38 -31.66 41.26
CA THR A 909 24.56 -31.13 41.94
C THR A 909 25.74 -31.15 41.00
N ALA A 910 26.59 -30.14 41.13
CA ALA A 910 27.80 -30.02 40.33
C ALA A 910 28.98 -29.62 41.19
N ARG A 911 30.15 -30.11 40.83
CA ARG A 911 31.43 -29.77 41.47
C ARG A 911 32.55 -29.67 40.46
N HIS A 912 33.69 -29.12 40.86
CA HIS A 912 34.84 -29.01 39.96
C HIS A 912 35.46 -30.40 39.74
N ALA A 913 35.78 -30.74 38.51
CA ALA A 913 36.32 -32.02 38.09
C ALA A 913 37.63 -32.42 38.80
N ARG A 914 38.41 -31.45 39.32
CA ARG A 914 39.62 -31.71 40.15
C ARG A 914 39.30 -32.43 41.45
N GLU A 915 38.14 -32.20 42.00
CA GLU A 915 37.73 -32.85 43.26
C GLU A 915 37.58 -34.35 43.08
N ASP A 916 37.34 -34.83 41.88
CA ASP A 916 37.28 -36.24 41.50
C ASP A 916 38.64 -36.76 40.99
N GLY A 917 39.73 -36.03 41.16
CA GLY A 917 41.06 -36.43 40.71
C GLY A 917 41.24 -36.42 39.18
N LEU A 918 40.34 -35.81 38.42
CA LEU A 918 40.45 -35.75 36.97
C LEU A 918 41.50 -34.73 36.51
N VAL A 919 42.05 -34.96 35.33
CA VAL A 919 43.09 -34.13 34.71
C VAL A 919 42.54 -33.51 33.42
N ARG A 920 42.91 -32.27 33.17
CA ARG A 920 42.40 -31.53 32.00
C ARG A 920 43.20 -31.84 30.73
N CYS A 921 42.55 -32.26 29.69
CA CYS A 921 43.17 -32.42 28.38
C CYS A 921 43.53 -31.01 27.77
N PRO A 922 44.80 -30.77 27.41
CA PRO A 922 45.21 -29.47 26.88
C PRO A 922 44.65 -29.16 25.46
N ARG A 923 44.19 -30.20 24.70
CA ARG A 923 43.66 -30.06 23.36
C ARG A 923 42.16 -29.76 23.36
N CYS A 924 41.32 -30.62 24.00
CA CYS A 924 39.85 -30.47 23.97
C CYS A 924 39.25 -29.82 25.23
N TRP A 925 40.09 -29.62 26.26
CA TRP A 925 39.77 -29.03 27.56
C TRP A 925 38.80 -29.85 28.44
N ARG A 926 38.42 -31.05 28.05
CA ARG A 926 37.66 -31.97 28.91
C ARG A 926 38.53 -32.51 30.02
N TRP A 927 37.94 -32.78 31.17
CA TRP A 927 38.61 -33.43 32.30
C TRP A 927 38.36 -34.95 32.20
N VAL A 928 39.44 -35.74 32.35
CA VAL A 928 39.44 -37.17 32.15
C VAL A 928 40.28 -37.85 33.25
N ALA A 929 40.10 -39.16 33.45
CA ALA A 929 40.82 -39.92 34.47
C ALA A 929 42.33 -39.95 34.19
N ALA A 930 42.75 -40.04 32.95
CA ALA A 930 44.15 -40.07 32.56
C ALA A 930 44.41 -39.48 31.18
N LEU A 931 45.57 -38.96 30.94
CA LEU A 931 46.10 -38.56 29.66
C LEU A 931 47.02 -39.62 29.08
N THR A 932 47.15 -39.66 27.77
CA THR A 932 48.04 -40.59 27.03
C THR A 932 49.07 -39.76 26.25
N PRO A 933 50.34 -40.27 26.19
CA PRO A 933 51.38 -39.59 25.39
C PRO A 933 50.98 -39.45 23.90
N SER A 934 51.28 -38.29 23.30
CA SER A 934 51.09 -38.02 21.89
C SER A 934 52.25 -37.17 21.38
N ALA A 935 52.38 -37.01 20.06
CA ALA A 935 53.49 -36.24 19.42
C ALA A 935 53.54 -34.76 19.84
N GLY A 936 52.43 -34.20 20.31
CA GLY A 936 52.33 -32.79 20.75
C GLY A 936 52.20 -32.61 22.26
N GLY A 937 52.36 -33.68 23.08
CA GLY A 937 52.17 -33.69 24.53
C GLY A 937 51.12 -34.70 24.99
N GLU A 938 50.86 -34.74 26.31
CA GLU A 938 49.85 -35.65 26.87
C GLU A 938 48.43 -35.14 26.61
N ILE A 939 47.57 -35.95 25.96
CA ILE A 939 46.16 -35.65 25.63
C ILE A 939 45.21 -36.77 26.01
N CYS A 940 43.93 -36.54 26.05
CA CYS A 940 42.96 -37.60 26.38
C CYS A 940 42.88 -38.67 25.27
N PRO A 941 42.44 -39.93 25.61
CA PRO A 941 42.28 -41.00 24.60
C PRO A 941 41.45 -40.60 23.37
N ARG A 942 40.34 -39.87 23.54
CA ARG A 942 39.49 -39.36 22.45
C ARG A 942 40.27 -38.40 21.50
N CYS A 943 41.17 -37.59 22.05
CA CYS A 943 42.00 -36.71 21.24
C CYS A 943 43.13 -37.50 20.55
N THR A 944 43.64 -38.54 21.14
CA THR A 944 44.59 -39.44 20.49
C THR A 944 44.00 -40.14 19.30
N GLU A 945 42.79 -40.67 19.43
CA GLU A 945 42.00 -41.25 18.32
C GLU A 945 41.72 -40.25 17.21
N ALA A 946 41.31 -39.02 17.58
CA ALA A 946 41.03 -37.95 16.63
C ALA A 946 42.26 -37.51 15.81
N LEU A 947 43.48 -37.70 16.29
CA LEU A 947 44.70 -37.39 15.56
C LEU A 947 45.19 -38.55 14.69
N GLN A 948 44.61 -39.74 14.89
CA GLN A 948 44.93 -40.95 14.10
C GLN A 948 43.94 -41.15 12.93
N SER A 949 42.76 -40.55 13.02
CA SER A 949 41.67 -40.60 12.01
C SER A 949 41.70 -39.37 11.10
#